data_b4d8cf0f6ae0f781c0e5183482d2d757
#
_entry.id   b4d8cf0f6ae0f781c0e5183482d2d757
#
_cell.length_a   1.000
_cell.length_b   1.000
_cell.length_c   1.000
_cell.angle_alpha   90.00
_cell.angle_beta   90.00
_cell.angle_gamma   90.00
#
_symmetry.space_group_name_H-M   'P 1'
#
loop_
_entity.id
_entity.type
_entity.pdbx_description
1 polymer ?
#
loop_
_entity_poly.entity_id
_entity_poly.type
_entity_poly.pdbx_seq_one_letter_code
_entity_poly.pdbx_strand_id
1 'polypeptide(L)'
;MDIIKKIAQEIGCRDSQVEAAVKLIDEGNTIPFIARYRKEATGSLNDEQLRLLHERLVYLRNLEDKKAQVIASIEEQGKLTDQLRTEIEKAETMVLVDDLYRPYRPKRKTRATIAKDKGLEGLANIIMLQMTRTPIVKEAEAYVSEEKGVADTSEAIAGAMDIIAENISDTADYRTHIRDLTTRHGVLRTTAKDTEAESVYEMYYDFSTPVSKMTGYRTLAVNRGEKEKFITVKIEAPVNDIISYLKKQIIVRDNPETEQILSDAIADSYDRLIAPAIEREIRNALTETAEDGAIKVFASNLQQLLMQPPIAGQTVLGWDPAFRTGCKLAVVDPTGKVLDTVVIFPTAPQKKVAEAKNTVNALIKKYGITLISVGNGTASRESEMVIAELISELDTPVQYVITNEAGASVYSASKLATEEFPHFDVGQRSAASIARRVQDPLAELVKIDPKAIGVGQYQHDMNQKKLTEALDAVVEDSVNKVGVDLNTASAPLMEHISGINKTLAKNIVDYREANGRFKTRKELLNVAKLGPKAFEQCAGFMRISGGSNPLDATSVHPESYDIATALLSHIGYTTDDIASGRLKDLSKSAGNIKKLAEELGTGTITLNDIIKELEKPARDPRDEMPKPILRGDVLEMKDLTEGMILKGTVRNVIDFGAFVDIGVHQDGLVHISEMSDKFIKHPLDVVSVGDIVQVKVIGIDLAKKRIQLSMKGI
;
A
#
# COMPACT_ATOMS: atom_id res chain seq x y z
N MET A 1 -15.57 -7.99 23.57
CA MET A 1 -14.59 -8.89 22.84
C MET A 1 -13.22 -8.76 23.49
N ASP A 2 -12.45 -9.85 23.59
CA ASP A 2 -11.03 -9.77 24.02
C ASP A 2 -10.16 -9.43 22.80
N ILE A 3 -9.82 -8.14 22.66
CA ILE A 3 -9.07 -7.60 21.52
C ILE A 3 -7.69 -8.23 21.43
N ILE A 4 -7.01 -8.43 22.56
CA ILE A 4 -5.65 -9.00 22.60
C ILE A 4 -5.64 -10.41 22.01
N LYS A 5 -6.53 -11.28 22.51
CA LYS A 5 -6.66 -12.66 22.00
C LYS A 5 -7.03 -12.71 20.52
N LYS A 6 -7.95 -11.84 20.10
CA LYS A 6 -8.38 -11.80 18.70
C LYS A 6 -7.21 -11.45 17.77
N ILE A 7 -6.45 -10.41 18.11
CA ILE A 7 -5.27 -10.00 17.32
C ILE A 7 -4.21 -11.11 17.35
N ALA A 8 -3.95 -11.72 18.51
CA ALA A 8 -2.96 -12.80 18.64
C ALA A 8 -3.28 -13.99 17.73
N GLN A 9 -4.56 -14.38 17.65
CA GLN A 9 -5.03 -15.44 16.74
C GLN A 9 -4.88 -15.06 15.26
N GLU A 10 -5.22 -13.82 14.89
CA GLU A 10 -5.16 -13.34 13.50
C GLU A 10 -3.73 -13.23 12.99
N ILE A 11 -2.79 -12.80 13.84
CA ILE A 11 -1.36 -12.60 13.47
C ILE A 11 -0.53 -13.88 13.69
N GLY A 12 -1.04 -14.84 14.46
CA GLY A 12 -0.33 -16.08 14.76
C GLY A 12 0.79 -15.89 15.80
N CYS A 13 0.58 -15.03 16.79
CA CYS A 13 1.54 -14.78 17.87
C CYS A 13 0.91 -15.02 19.26
N ARG A 14 1.71 -14.86 20.32
CA ARG A 14 1.23 -15.06 21.70
C ARG A 14 0.50 -13.81 22.22
N ASP A 15 -0.49 -13.99 23.07
CA ASP A 15 -1.24 -12.91 23.72
C ASP A 15 -0.30 -11.92 24.41
N SER A 16 0.74 -12.40 25.11
CA SER A 16 1.72 -11.55 25.80
C SER A 16 2.55 -10.66 24.86
N GLN A 17 2.78 -11.09 23.62
CA GLN A 17 3.47 -10.28 22.63
C GLN A 17 2.59 -9.13 22.14
N VAL A 18 1.30 -9.43 21.91
CA VAL A 18 0.30 -8.41 21.53
C VAL A 18 0.12 -7.40 22.65
N GLU A 19 -0.04 -7.87 23.90
CA GLU A 19 -0.21 -7.00 25.07
C GLU A 19 0.97 -6.03 25.23
N ALA A 20 2.20 -6.54 25.13
CA ALA A 20 3.42 -5.71 25.19
C ALA A 20 3.47 -4.69 24.03
N ALA A 21 3.14 -5.11 22.80
CA ALA A 21 3.14 -4.22 21.65
C ALA A 21 2.06 -3.14 21.78
N VAL A 22 0.84 -3.49 22.19
CA VAL A 22 -0.27 -2.54 22.43
C VAL A 22 0.12 -1.52 23.48
N LYS A 23 0.72 -1.96 24.60
CA LYS A 23 1.20 -1.06 25.65
C LYS A 23 2.22 -0.05 25.08
N LEU A 24 3.20 -0.49 24.33
CA LEU A 24 4.22 0.37 23.74
C LEU A 24 3.61 1.38 22.73
N ILE A 25 2.64 0.94 21.94
CA ILE A 25 1.91 1.81 21.00
C ILE A 25 1.11 2.87 21.76
N ASP A 26 0.39 2.48 22.81
CA ASP A 26 -0.41 3.39 23.63
C ASP A 26 0.46 4.40 24.41
N GLU A 27 1.70 4.04 24.73
CA GLU A 27 2.71 4.95 25.26
C GLU A 27 3.28 5.93 24.22
N GLY A 28 2.85 5.82 22.95
CA GLY A 28 3.22 6.69 21.84
C GLY A 28 4.58 6.38 21.22
N ASN A 29 5.05 5.12 21.33
CA ASN A 29 6.22 4.68 20.59
C ASN A 29 5.87 4.40 19.14
N THR A 30 6.79 4.74 18.22
CA THR A 30 6.62 4.48 16.79
C THR A 30 6.89 3.00 16.45
N ILE A 31 6.30 2.52 15.37
CA ILE A 31 6.46 1.12 14.95
C ILE A 31 7.93 0.80 14.63
N PRO A 32 8.69 1.61 13.87
CA PRO A 32 10.11 1.33 13.63
C PRO A 32 10.95 1.24 14.91
N PHE A 33 10.66 2.11 15.89
CA PHE A 33 11.34 2.06 17.17
C PHE A 33 11.04 0.77 17.96
N ILE A 34 9.78 0.37 18.03
CA ILE A 34 9.36 -0.88 18.68
C ILE A 34 10.02 -2.08 18.00
N ALA A 35 9.95 -2.17 16.67
CA ALA A 35 10.50 -3.25 15.88
C ALA A 35 12.03 -3.38 16.04
N ARG A 36 12.74 -2.27 16.18
CA ARG A 36 14.20 -2.26 16.27
C ARG A 36 14.71 -2.39 17.70
N TYR A 37 14.16 -1.62 18.66
CA TYR A 37 14.73 -1.43 19.99
C TYR A 37 13.89 -2.00 21.14
N ARG A 38 12.73 -2.59 20.86
CA ARG A 38 11.85 -3.22 21.88
C ARG A 38 11.54 -4.69 21.58
N LYS A 39 12.42 -5.35 20.83
CA LYS A 39 12.28 -6.77 20.43
C LYS A 39 12.16 -7.71 21.62
N GLU A 40 12.92 -7.46 22.69
CA GLU A 40 12.87 -8.27 23.91
C GLU A 40 11.46 -8.27 24.51
N ALA A 41 10.82 -7.10 24.58
CA ALA A 41 9.49 -6.94 25.13
C ALA A 41 8.41 -7.57 24.23
N THR A 42 8.52 -7.41 22.91
CA THR A 42 7.53 -7.89 21.93
C THR A 42 7.80 -9.31 21.44
N GLY A 43 8.89 -9.95 21.90
CA GLY A 43 9.29 -11.27 21.42
C GLY A 43 9.60 -11.28 19.93
N SER A 44 10.26 -10.21 19.43
CA SER A 44 10.74 -10.03 18.06
C SER A 44 9.63 -9.93 16.99
N LEU A 45 8.49 -9.31 17.30
CA LEU A 45 7.53 -8.92 16.26
C LEU A 45 8.22 -7.96 15.29
N ASN A 46 8.09 -8.24 13.99
CA ASN A 46 8.69 -7.42 12.94
C ASN A 46 7.78 -6.22 12.56
N ASP A 47 8.28 -5.33 11.69
CA ASP A 47 7.57 -4.12 11.25
C ASP A 47 6.20 -4.46 10.65
N GLU A 48 6.12 -5.47 9.78
CA GLU A 48 4.88 -5.89 9.12
C GLU A 48 3.85 -6.40 10.13
N GLN A 49 4.28 -7.25 11.07
CA GLN A 49 3.42 -7.77 12.14
C GLN A 49 2.92 -6.65 13.05
N LEU A 50 3.77 -5.69 13.41
CA LEU A 50 3.40 -4.55 14.25
C LEU A 50 2.44 -3.59 13.55
N ARG A 51 2.60 -3.37 12.23
CA ARG A 51 1.66 -2.57 11.44
C ARG A 51 0.31 -3.24 11.32
N LEU A 52 0.28 -4.54 11.02
CA LEU A 52 -0.96 -5.30 10.99
C LEU A 52 -1.66 -5.30 12.37
N LEU A 53 -0.89 -5.46 13.45
CA LEU A 53 -1.40 -5.36 14.82
C LEU A 53 -2.03 -3.99 15.07
N HIS A 54 -1.35 -2.92 14.71
CA HIS A 54 -1.86 -1.55 14.88
C HIS A 54 -3.16 -1.33 14.10
N GLU A 55 -3.19 -1.72 12.83
CA GLU A 55 -4.40 -1.61 11.98
C GLU A 55 -5.57 -2.38 12.61
N ARG A 56 -5.34 -3.62 13.03
CA ARG A 56 -6.37 -4.44 13.66
C ARG A 56 -6.80 -3.89 15.02
N LEU A 57 -5.88 -3.35 15.79
CA LEU A 57 -6.18 -2.70 17.10
C LEU A 57 -7.12 -1.51 16.90
N VAL A 58 -6.83 -0.64 15.93
CA VAL A 58 -7.68 0.51 15.60
C VAL A 58 -9.07 0.04 15.14
N TYR A 59 -9.13 -0.95 14.23
CA TYR A 59 -10.40 -1.50 13.76
C TYR A 59 -11.25 -2.09 14.90
N LEU A 60 -10.65 -2.93 15.76
CA LEU A 60 -11.38 -3.60 16.84
C LEU A 60 -11.81 -2.62 17.94
N ARG A 61 -11.01 -1.61 18.24
CA ARG A 61 -11.42 -0.51 19.15
C ARG A 61 -12.61 0.24 18.58
N ASN A 62 -12.57 0.62 17.31
CA ASN A 62 -13.70 1.28 16.64
C ASN A 62 -14.96 0.38 16.62
N LEU A 63 -14.80 -0.93 16.47
CA LEU A 63 -15.91 -1.88 16.54
C LEU A 63 -16.55 -1.92 17.93
N GLU A 64 -15.75 -1.97 19.00
CA GLU A 64 -16.27 -1.97 20.37
C GLU A 64 -16.94 -0.62 20.71
N ASP A 65 -16.36 0.50 20.28
CA ASP A 65 -16.98 1.84 20.43
C ASP A 65 -18.32 1.92 19.68
N LYS A 66 -18.40 1.37 18.48
CA LYS A 66 -19.64 1.29 17.70
C LYS A 66 -20.70 0.45 18.41
N LYS A 67 -20.33 -0.72 18.96
CA LYS A 67 -21.23 -1.56 19.74
C LYS A 67 -21.79 -0.81 20.95
N ALA A 68 -20.91 -0.13 21.70
CA ALA A 68 -21.32 0.67 22.86
C ALA A 68 -22.31 1.79 22.46
N GLN A 69 -22.04 2.51 21.36
CA GLN A 69 -22.96 3.54 20.86
C GLN A 69 -24.32 2.96 20.44
N VAL A 70 -24.32 1.81 19.75
CA VAL A 70 -25.55 1.15 19.29
C VAL A 70 -26.37 0.67 20.49
N ILE A 71 -25.74 0.01 21.47
CA ILE A 71 -26.40 -0.44 22.71
C ILE A 71 -27.05 0.74 23.43
N ALA A 72 -26.30 1.84 23.64
CA ALA A 72 -26.82 3.03 24.30
C ALA A 72 -28.03 3.62 23.55
N SER A 73 -27.94 3.72 22.21
CA SER A 73 -29.04 4.25 21.39
C SER A 73 -30.30 3.40 21.42
N ILE A 74 -30.18 2.05 21.51
CA ILE A 74 -31.33 1.16 21.61
C ILE A 74 -31.91 1.19 23.05
N GLU A 75 -31.08 1.32 24.07
CA GLU A 75 -31.47 1.44 25.48
C GLU A 75 -32.26 2.72 25.72
N GLU A 76 -31.82 3.87 25.18
CA GLU A 76 -32.55 5.14 25.21
C GLU A 76 -33.96 5.03 24.60
N GLN A 77 -34.13 4.16 23.60
CA GLN A 77 -35.45 3.87 23.02
C GLN A 77 -36.30 2.90 23.84
N GLY A 78 -35.76 2.36 24.95
CA GLY A 78 -36.45 1.36 25.79
C GLY A 78 -36.70 0.00 25.08
N LYS A 79 -35.91 -0.32 24.05
CA LYS A 79 -36.10 -1.50 23.21
C LYS A 79 -34.98 -2.53 23.34
N LEU A 80 -33.97 -2.28 24.18
CA LEU A 80 -32.88 -3.21 24.38
C LEU A 80 -33.30 -4.42 25.21
N THR A 81 -33.16 -5.60 24.63
CA THR A 81 -33.34 -6.88 25.32
C THR A 81 -32.00 -7.50 25.66
N ASP A 82 -31.95 -8.38 26.68
CA ASP A 82 -30.69 -9.09 27.03
C ASP A 82 -30.16 -9.95 25.90
N GLN A 83 -31.04 -10.53 25.08
CA GLN A 83 -30.67 -11.28 23.91
C GLN A 83 -29.99 -10.38 22.87
N LEU A 84 -30.61 -9.26 22.50
CA LEU A 84 -30.06 -8.31 21.51
C LEU A 84 -28.74 -7.73 21.99
N ARG A 85 -28.62 -7.38 23.28
CA ARG A 85 -27.36 -6.95 23.88
C ARG A 85 -26.27 -8.00 23.66
N THR A 86 -26.58 -9.26 23.95
CA THR A 86 -25.64 -10.38 23.78
C THR A 86 -25.24 -10.57 22.30
N GLU A 87 -26.17 -10.44 21.36
CA GLU A 87 -25.90 -10.54 19.91
C GLU A 87 -25.01 -9.41 19.44
N ILE A 88 -25.25 -8.16 19.85
CA ILE A 88 -24.39 -7.00 19.50
C ILE A 88 -22.99 -7.19 20.10
N GLU A 89 -22.87 -7.60 21.36
CA GLU A 89 -21.58 -7.83 22.02
C GLU A 89 -20.75 -8.93 21.34
N LYS A 90 -21.41 -9.97 20.82
CA LYS A 90 -20.78 -11.08 20.09
C LYS A 90 -20.45 -10.75 18.62
N ALA A 91 -21.03 -9.70 18.06
CA ALA A 91 -20.78 -9.34 16.66
C ALA A 91 -19.28 -9.10 16.41
N GLU A 92 -18.74 -9.71 15.37
CA GLU A 92 -17.31 -9.63 15.02
C GLU A 92 -17.01 -8.64 13.89
N THR A 93 -18.05 -8.06 13.29
CA THR A 93 -17.91 -7.13 12.16
C THR A 93 -18.82 -5.92 12.29
N MET A 94 -18.41 -4.79 11.74
CA MET A 94 -19.23 -3.58 11.64
C MET A 94 -20.56 -3.84 10.92
N VAL A 95 -20.52 -4.65 9.85
CA VAL A 95 -21.71 -5.01 9.06
C VAL A 95 -22.76 -5.69 9.90
N LEU A 96 -22.36 -6.66 10.74
CA LEU A 96 -23.31 -7.37 11.62
C LEU A 96 -23.88 -6.43 12.68
N VAL A 97 -23.07 -5.53 13.25
CA VAL A 97 -23.56 -4.51 14.20
C VAL A 97 -24.57 -3.59 13.53
N ASP A 98 -24.30 -3.15 12.29
CA ASP A 98 -25.23 -2.31 11.54
C ASP A 98 -26.52 -3.04 11.16
N ASP A 99 -26.47 -4.33 10.84
CA ASP A 99 -27.67 -5.15 10.57
C ASP A 99 -28.52 -5.31 11.85
N LEU A 100 -27.90 -5.57 13.02
CA LEU A 100 -28.62 -5.65 14.31
C LEU A 100 -29.21 -4.31 14.74
N TYR A 101 -28.55 -3.20 14.43
CA TYR A 101 -29.03 -1.85 14.73
C TYR A 101 -30.12 -1.36 13.77
N ARG A 102 -30.23 -1.95 12.57
CA ARG A 102 -31.09 -1.47 11.48
C ARG A 102 -32.56 -1.25 11.88
N PRO A 103 -33.23 -2.13 12.64
CA PRO A 103 -34.62 -1.92 13.07
C PRO A 103 -34.80 -0.72 14.00
N TYR A 104 -33.74 -0.30 14.71
CA TYR A 104 -33.75 0.72 15.76
C TYR A 104 -33.16 2.06 15.28
N ARG A 105 -32.54 2.05 14.09
CA ARG A 105 -31.92 3.25 13.53
C ARG A 105 -32.98 4.27 13.15
N PRO A 106 -32.83 5.55 13.55
CA PRO A 106 -33.74 6.61 13.10
C PRO A 106 -33.82 6.66 11.59
N LYS A 107 -35.01 6.42 11.04
CA LYS A 107 -35.25 6.39 9.60
C LYS A 107 -35.85 7.73 9.16
N ARG A 108 -35.51 8.15 7.94
CA ARG A 108 -36.25 9.20 7.22
C ARG A 108 -37.63 8.63 6.86
N LYS A 109 -38.59 9.51 6.43
CA LYS A 109 -39.93 9.05 5.96
C LYS A 109 -39.77 7.97 4.89
N THR A 110 -40.12 6.71 5.26
CA THR A 110 -40.21 5.55 4.36
C THR A 110 -41.69 5.28 4.08
N ARG A 111 -41.99 4.42 3.09
CA ARG A 111 -43.37 3.96 2.85
C ARG A 111 -43.94 3.30 4.12
N ALA A 112 -43.15 2.48 4.80
CA ALA A 112 -43.58 1.82 6.03
C ALA A 112 -43.83 2.81 7.19
N THR A 113 -42.98 3.85 7.37
CA THR A 113 -43.23 4.85 8.40
C THR A 113 -44.48 5.67 8.11
N ILE A 114 -44.73 6.01 6.84
CA ILE A 114 -45.98 6.68 6.44
C ILE A 114 -47.19 5.76 6.72
N ALA A 115 -47.12 4.47 6.39
CA ALA A 115 -48.19 3.51 6.68
C ALA A 115 -48.43 3.35 8.18
N LYS A 116 -47.36 3.36 9.03
CA LYS A 116 -47.48 3.35 10.50
C LYS A 116 -48.16 4.62 11.01
N ASP A 117 -47.81 5.78 10.49
CA ASP A 117 -48.44 7.07 10.85
C ASP A 117 -49.94 7.07 10.48
N LYS A 118 -50.33 6.37 9.40
CA LYS A 118 -51.72 6.13 9.04
C LYS A 118 -52.43 5.08 9.93
N GLY A 119 -51.74 4.43 10.85
CA GLY A 119 -52.28 3.45 11.78
C GLY A 119 -52.45 2.03 11.22
N LEU A 120 -51.75 1.68 10.16
CA LEU A 120 -51.86 0.39 9.45
C LEU A 120 -51.05 -0.75 10.09
N GLU A 121 -50.30 -0.47 11.20
CA GLU A 121 -49.48 -1.48 11.88
C GLU A 121 -50.33 -2.64 12.44
N GLY A 122 -51.57 -2.36 12.91
CA GLY A 122 -52.49 -3.37 13.36
C GLY A 122 -52.87 -4.38 12.28
N LEU A 123 -53.15 -3.92 11.03
CA LEU A 123 -53.43 -4.77 9.90
C LEU A 123 -52.20 -5.60 9.49
N ALA A 124 -51.01 -4.99 9.45
CA ALA A 124 -49.75 -5.70 9.20
C ALA A 124 -49.55 -6.84 10.23
N ASN A 125 -49.84 -6.61 11.52
CA ASN A 125 -49.73 -7.62 12.57
C ASN A 125 -50.75 -8.75 12.36
N ILE A 126 -52.01 -8.47 11.97
CA ILE A 126 -53.00 -9.50 11.68
C ILE A 126 -52.51 -10.41 10.56
N ILE A 127 -51.95 -9.84 9.48
CA ILE A 127 -51.40 -10.59 8.37
C ILE A 127 -50.21 -11.45 8.80
N MET A 128 -49.29 -10.88 9.56
CA MET A 128 -48.08 -11.59 10.04
C MET A 128 -48.41 -12.72 11.03
N LEU A 129 -49.42 -12.60 11.86
CA LEU A 129 -49.86 -13.66 12.78
C LEU A 129 -50.45 -14.87 12.04
N GLN A 130 -50.96 -14.71 10.83
CA GLN A 130 -51.52 -15.78 9.99
C GLN A 130 -52.62 -16.59 10.69
N MET A 131 -53.38 -15.96 11.62
CA MET A 131 -54.38 -16.64 12.42
C MET A 131 -55.82 -16.29 12.01
N THR A 132 -56.03 -15.18 11.31
CA THR A 132 -57.38 -14.78 10.86
C THR A 132 -57.93 -15.76 9.82
N ARG A 133 -59.25 -15.99 9.90
CA ARG A 133 -60.03 -16.71 8.89
C ARG A 133 -60.94 -15.76 8.12
N THR A 134 -60.91 -14.49 8.49
CA THR A 134 -61.64 -13.44 7.78
C THR A 134 -60.88 -13.03 6.58
N PRO A 135 -61.50 -12.85 5.41
CA PRO A 135 -60.83 -12.28 4.25
C PRO A 135 -60.11 -10.97 4.59
N ILE A 136 -58.83 -10.82 4.19
CA ILE A 136 -58.03 -9.65 4.58
C ILE A 136 -58.67 -8.34 4.11
N VAL A 137 -59.41 -8.35 3.00
CA VAL A 137 -60.16 -7.17 2.55
C VAL A 137 -61.17 -6.72 3.62
N LYS A 138 -61.84 -7.66 4.31
CA LYS A 138 -62.76 -7.33 5.44
C LYS A 138 -62.03 -6.83 6.68
N GLU A 139 -60.90 -7.43 6.99
CA GLU A 139 -60.05 -6.92 8.09
C GLU A 139 -59.57 -5.48 7.80
N ALA A 140 -59.28 -5.19 6.55
CA ALA A 140 -58.81 -3.89 6.10
C ALA A 140 -59.88 -2.77 6.17
N GLU A 141 -61.19 -3.12 6.11
CA GLU A 141 -62.30 -2.17 6.25
C GLU A 141 -62.19 -1.33 7.54
N ALA A 142 -61.71 -1.93 8.62
CA ALA A 142 -61.54 -1.27 9.93
C ALA A 142 -60.40 -0.22 9.93
N TYR A 143 -59.54 -0.19 8.92
CA TYR A 143 -58.40 0.71 8.80
C TYR A 143 -58.62 1.80 7.74
N VAL A 144 -59.72 1.79 7.01
CA VAL A 144 -60.08 2.85 6.07
C VAL A 144 -60.50 4.09 6.85
N SER A 145 -59.82 5.21 6.56
CA SER A 145 -60.08 6.48 7.27
C SER A 145 -59.59 7.66 6.43
N GLU A 146 -60.52 8.50 5.98
CA GLU A 146 -60.20 9.75 5.24
C GLU A 146 -59.37 10.68 6.10
N GLU A 147 -59.57 10.77 7.39
CA GLU A 147 -58.83 11.58 8.33
C GLU A 147 -57.34 11.19 8.39
N LYS A 148 -57.07 9.89 8.27
CA LYS A 148 -55.70 9.35 8.24
C LYS A 148 -55.15 9.18 6.85
N GLY A 149 -55.89 9.59 5.81
CA GLY A 149 -55.51 9.50 4.41
C GLY A 149 -55.45 8.06 3.88
N VAL A 150 -56.35 7.18 4.33
CA VAL A 150 -56.53 5.82 3.79
C VAL A 150 -57.87 5.79 3.10
N ALA A 151 -57.86 5.83 1.76
CA ALA A 151 -59.07 6.01 0.93
C ALA A 151 -59.91 4.72 0.84
N ASP A 152 -59.25 3.57 0.78
CA ASP A 152 -59.92 2.27 0.60
C ASP A 152 -59.14 1.10 1.20
N THR A 153 -59.72 -0.10 1.15
CA THR A 153 -59.12 -1.32 1.63
C THR A 153 -57.86 -1.74 0.89
N SER A 154 -57.75 -1.40 -0.39
CA SER A 154 -56.56 -1.69 -1.21
C SER A 154 -55.38 -0.85 -0.74
N GLU A 155 -55.59 0.43 -0.45
CA GLU A 155 -54.54 1.30 0.13
C GLU A 155 -54.15 0.85 1.54
N ALA A 156 -55.12 0.40 2.35
CA ALA A 156 -54.82 -0.17 3.68
C ALA A 156 -53.94 -1.42 3.61
N ILE A 157 -54.25 -2.34 2.70
CA ILE A 157 -53.47 -3.57 2.50
C ILE A 157 -52.08 -3.23 1.94
N ALA A 158 -51.98 -2.35 0.96
CA ALA A 158 -50.69 -1.91 0.41
C ALA A 158 -49.79 -1.30 1.47
N GLY A 159 -50.32 -0.44 2.36
CA GLY A 159 -49.56 0.13 3.47
C GLY A 159 -49.15 -0.92 4.50
N ALA A 160 -50.03 -1.92 4.80
CA ALA A 160 -49.66 -3.04 5.66
C ALA A 160 -48.52 -3.88 5.06
N MET A 161 -48.55 -4.13 3.74
CA MET A 161 -47.50 -4.80 2.99
C MET A 161 -46.16 -4.03 3.04
N ASP A 162 -46.18 -2.70 2.92
CA ASP A 162 -44.98 -1.86 3.04
C ASP A 162 -44.34 -2.01 4.43
N ILE A 163 -45.16 -2.09 5.51
CA ILE A 163 -44.67 -2.33 6.88
C ILE A 163 -44.05 -3.72 6.97
N ILE A 164 -44.71 -4.74 6.46
CA ILE A 164 -44.22 -6.14 6.46
C ILE A 164 -42.90 -6.24 5.68
N ALA A 165 -42.85 -5.66 4.49
CA ALA A 165 -41.66 -5.68 3.64
C ALA A 165 -40.45 -5.01 4.35
N GLU A 166 -40.65 -3.89 5.02
CA GLU A 166 -39.59 -3.24 5.77
C GLU A 166 -39.12 -4.08 6.97
N ASN A 167 -40.06 -4.69 7.73
CA ASN A 167 -39.73 -5.57 8.84
C ASN A 167 -38.88 -6.77 8.40
N ILE A 168 -39.25 -7.40 7.26
CA ILE A 168 -38.49 -8.49 6.66
C ILE A 168 -37.07 -8.01 6.31
N SER A 169 -36.96 -6.84 5.65
CA SER A 169 -35.66 -6.31 5.21
C SER A 169 -34.76 -5.89 6.36
N ASP A 170 -35.32 -5.59 7.54
CA ASP A 170 -34.60 -5.17 8.72
C ASP A 170 -34.14 -6.35 9.59
N THR A 171 -34.59 -7.58 9.31
CA THR A 171 -34.22 -8.77 10.07
C THR A 171 -32.78 -9.17 9.75
N ALA A 172 -31.88 -9.07 10.74
CA ALA A 172 -30.44 -9.32 10.59
C ALA A 172 -30.12 -10.73 10.07
N ASP A 173 -30.82 -11.76 10.59
CA ASP A 173 -30.62 -13.15 10.17
C ASP A 173 -30.95 -13.38 8.70
N TYR A 174 -32.02 -12.77 8.21
CA TYR A 174 -32.36 -12.88 6.78
C TYR A 174 -31.31 -12.22 5.90
N ARG A 175 -30.85 -11.03 6.29
CA ARG A 175 -29.80 -10.31 5.56
C ARG A 175 -28.49 -11.10 5.53
N THR A 176 -28.07 -11.63 6.69
CA THR A 176 -26.84 -12.43 6.79
C THR A 176 -26.93 -13.66 5.91
N HIS A 177 -28.05 -14.41 5.96
CA HIS A 177 -28.22 -15.60 5.13
C HIS A 177 -28.22 -15.26 3.63
N ILE A 178 -28.96 -14.21 3.21
CA ILE A 178 -29.04 -13.79 1.82
C ILE A 178 -27.69 -13.31 1.30
N ARG A 179 -26.94 -12.56 2.11
CA ARG A 179 -25.57 -12.12 1.78
C ARG A 179 -24.65 -13.32 1.56
N ASP A 180 -24.66 -14.28 2.46
CA ASP A 180 -23.87 -15.51 2.37
C ASP A 180 -24.24 -16.31 1.13
N LEU A 181 -25.52 -16.51 0.86
CA LEU A 181 -26.01 -17.25 -0.27
C LEU A 181 -25.61 -16.57 -1.57
N THR A 182 -25.77 -15.24 -1.66
CA THR A 182 -25.39 -14.45 -2.83
C THR A 182 -23.86 -14.44 -3.04
N THR A 183 -23.08 -14.36 -1.97
CA THR A 183 -21.60 -14.41 -2.07
C THR A 183 -21.12 -15.76 -2.60
N ARG A 184 -21.74 -16.87 -2.18
CA ARG A 184 -21.33 -18.22 -2.58
C ARG A 184 -21.80 -18.61 -3.97
N HIS A 185 -23.04 -18.25 -4.34
CA HIS A 185 -23.72 -18.73 -5.53
C HIS A 185 -24.07 -17.66 -6.56
N GLY A 186 -23.92 -16.39 -6.20
CA GLY A 186 -24.14 -15.27 -7.09
C GLY A 186 -23.11 -15.21 -8.22
N VAL A 187 -23.49 -14.62 -9.33
CA VAL A 187 -22.66 -14.41 -10.53
C VAL A 187 -22.54 -12.92 -10.77
N LEU A 188 -21.30 -12.42 -10.82
CA LEU A 188 -21.03 -11.07 -11.31
C LEU A 188 -21.07 -11.10 -12.83
N ARG A 189 -21.93 -10.28 -13.42
CA ARG A 189 -22.08 -10.12 -14.86
C ARG A 189 -21.81 -8.68 -15.27
N THR A 190 -21.08 -8.52 -16.37
CA THR A 190 -20.90 -7.22 -17.02
C THR A 190 -21.46 -7.24 -18.43
N THR A 191 -21.99 -6.11 -18.87
CA THR A 191 -22.51 -5.94 -20.23
C THR A 191 -22.05 -4.61 -20.79
N ALA A 192 -21.70 -4.58 -22.10
CA ALA A 192 -21.36 -3.35 -22.77
C ALA A 192 -22.54 -2.39 -22.79
N LYS A 193 -22.31 -1.09 -22.67
CA LYS A 193 -23.31 -0.05 -22.96
C LYS A 193 -23.43 0.20 -24.45
N ASP A 194 -22.31 0.07 -25.17
CA ASP A 194 -22.22 0.14 -26.62
C ASP A 194 -21.23 -0.93 -27.06
N THR A 195 -21.72 -1.93 -27.79
CA THR A 195 -20.92 -3.08 -28.26
C THR A 195 -19.94 -2.73 -29.37
N GLU A 196 -20.15 -1.60 -30.06
CA GLU A 196 -19.30 -1.14 -31.17
C GLU A 196 -18.20 -0.20 -30.72
N ALA A 197 -18.19 0.23 -29.43
CA ALA A 197 -17.20 1.13 -28.90
C ALA A 197 -15.87 0.39 -28.67
N GLU A 198 -14.79 0.83 -29.32
CA GLU A 198 -13.45 0.32 -29.06
C GLU A 198 -12.96 0.80 -27.69
N SER A 199 -12.53 -0.12 -26.84
CA SER A 199 -11.95 0.22 -25.52
C SER A 199 -11.04 -0.87 -24.99
N VAL A 200 -10.26 -0.53 -23.95
CA VAL A 200 -9.44 -1.51 -23.20
C VAL A 200 -10.29 -2.49 -22.38
N TYR A 201 -11.62 -2.31 -22.35
CA TYR A 201 -12.57 -3.12 -21.59
C TYR A 201 -13.35 -4.12 -22.45
N GLU A 202 -13.03 -4.32 -23.71
CA GLU A 202 -13.72 -5.25 -24.63
C GLU A 202 -13.85 -6.66 -24.05
N MET A 203 -12.85 -7.14 -23.32
CA MET A 203 -12.90 -8.42 -22.64
C MET A 203 -13.98 -8.53 -21.54
N TYR A 204 -14.55 -7.40 -21.12
CA TYR A 204 -15.61 -7.31 -20.12
C TYR A 204 -16.97 -6.90 -20.74
N TYR A 205 -17.13 -6.86 -22.06
CA TYR A 205 -18.39 -6.47 -22.73
C TYR A 205 -19.49 -7.52 -22.57
N ASP A 206 -19.13 -8.79 -22.48
CA ASP A 206 -19.99 -9.90 -22.08
C ASP A 206 -19.19 -10.85 -21.19
N PHE A 207 -18.99 -10.46 -19.94
CA PHE A 207 -18.20 -11.23 -18.99
C PHE A 207 -19.08 -11.69 -17.84
N SER A 208 -18.91 -12.93 -17.41
CA SER A 208 -19.57 -13.47 -16.23
C SER A 208 -18.64 -14.38 -15.44
N THR A 209 -18.71 -14.29 -14.11
CA THR A 209 -17.95 -15.14 -13.20
C THR A 209 -18.65 -15.28 -11.85
N PRO A 210 -18.56 -16.42 -11.17
CA PRO A 210 -19.02 -16.52 -9.79
C PRO A 210 -18.38 -15.45 -8.91
N VAL A 211 -19.16 -14.83 -8.04
CA VAL A 211 -18.68 -13.80 -7.08
C VAL A 211 -17.48 -14.33 -6.28
N SER A 212 -17.53 -15.58 -5.81
CA SER A 212 -16.47 -16.26 -5.05
C SER A 212 -15.17 -16.48 -5.82
N LYS A 213 -15.16 -16.32 -7.15
CA LYS A 213 -14.00 -16.46 -8.04
C LYS A 213 -13.50 -15.13 -8.61
N MET A 214 -14.08 -14.01 -8.18
CA MET A 214 -13.61 -12.69 -8.59
C MET A 214 -12.22 -12.42 -8.04
N THR A 215 -11.30 -12.00 -8.91
CA THR A 215 -9.93 -11.64 -8.55
C THR A 215 -9.78 -10.13 -8.40
N GLY A 216 -8.80 -9.68 -7.62
CA GLY A 216 -8.60 -8.25 -7.32
C GLY A 216 -8.44 -7.40 -8.58
N TYR A 217 -7.55 -7.79 -9.50
CA TYR A 217 -7.32 -7.03 -10.73
C TYR A 217 -8.57 -6.92 -11.62
N ARG A 218 -9.39 -8.00 -11.70
CA ARG A 218 -10.66 -7.96 -12.45
C ARG A 218 -11.67 -7.03 -11.79
N THR A 219 -11.75 -7.05 -10.47
CA THR A 219 -12.62 -6.14 -9.70
C THR A 219 -12.28 -4.69 -10.00
N LEU A 220 -10.99 -4.31 -9.94
CA LEU A 220 -10.56 -2.94 -10.24
C LEU A 220 -10.79 -2.57 -11.70
N ALA A 221 -10.51 -3.47 -12.64
CA ALA A 221 -10.77 -3.25 -14.07
C ALA A 221 -12.25 -3.02 -14.36
N VAL A 222 -13.13 -3.88 -13.82
CA VAL A 222 -14.59 -3.80 -13.99
C VAL A 222 -15.12 -2.52 -13.35
N ASN A 223 -14.69 -2.16 -12.15
CA ASN A 223 -15.10 -0.91 -11.50
C ASN A 223 -14.70 0.33 -12.32
N ARG A 224 -13.49 0.33 -12.90
CA ARG A 224 -13.04 1.42 -13.76
C ARG A 224 -13.83 1.49 -15.06
N GLY A 225 -14.07 0.36 -15.73
CA GLY A 225 -14.89 0.30 -16.94
C GLY A 225 -16.33 0.79 -16.73
N GLU A 226 -16.91 0.50 -15.54
CA GLU A 226 -18.24 1.02 -15.16
C GLU A 226 -18.19 2.54 -14.90
N LYS A 227 -17.18 3.03 -14.17
CA LYS A 227 -16.94 4.46 -13.89
C LYS A 227 -16.76 5.26 -15.19
N GLU A 228 -16.03 4.72 -16.14
CA GLU A 228 -15.81 5.29 -17.48
C GLU A 228 -16.99 5.08 -18.43
N LYS A 229 -18.05 4.38 -17.98
CA LYS A 229 -19.33 4.16 -18.69
C LYS A 229 -19.24 3.27 -19.92
N PHE A 230 -18.24 2.43 -20.06
CA PHE A 230 -18.16 1.43 -21.12
C PHE A 230 -19.02 0.20 -20.82
N ILE A 231 -19.12 -0.19 -19.58
CA ILE A 231 -19.87 -1.37 -19.13
C ILE A 231 -20.88 -1.04 -18.03
N THR A 232 -21.83 -1.94 -17.82
CA THR A 232 -22.67 -2.02 -16.62
C THR A 232 -22.32 -3.28 -15.85
N VAL A 233 -22.44 -3.25 -14.54
CA VAL A 233 -22.05 -4.35 -13.64
C VAL A 233 -23.22 -4.70 -12.75
N LYS A 234 -23.56 -5.98 -12.67
CA LYS A 234 -24.62 -6.51 -11.79
C LYS A 234 -24.18 -7.80 -11.12
N ILE A 235 -24.72 -8.06 -9.94
CA ILE A 235 -24.65 -9.37 -9.29
C ILE A 235 -25.99 -10.06 -9.44
N GLU A 236 -26.01 -11.13 -10.20
CA GLU A 236 -27.17 -12.02 -10.34
C GLU A 236 -27.18 -12.97 -9.15
N ALA A 237 -28.09 -12.74 -8.22
CA ALA A 237 -28.27 -13.58 -7.03
C ALA A 237 -29.11 -14.82 -7.36
N PRO A 238 -29.03 -15.89 -6.55
CA PRO A 238 -29.90 -17.07 -6.65
C PRO A 238 -31.30 -16.78 -6.09
N VAL A 239 -32.09 -15.96 -6.83
CA VAL A 239 -33.37 -15.39 -6.40
C VAL A 239 -34.38 -16.45 -5.93
N ASN A 240 -34.49 -17.56 -6.69
CA ASN A 240 -35.43 -18.62 -6.35
C ASN A 240 -35.13 -19.26 -4.97
N ASP A 241 -33.86 -19.48 -4.66
CA ASP A 241 -33.43 -20.05 -3.38
C ASP A 241 -33.67 -19.06 -2.24
N ILE A 242 -33.41 -17.78 -2.49
CA ILE A 242 -33.62 -16.69 -1.53
C ILE A 242 -35.12 -16.55 -1.21
N ILE A 243 -35.97 -16.47 -2.20
CA ILE A 243 -37.41 -16.34 -2.01
C ILE A 243 -37.99 -17.60 -1.32
N SER A 244 -37.51 -18.79 -1.71
CA SER A 244 -37.91 -20.04 -1.05
C SER A 244 -37.52 -20.08 0.41
N TYR A 245 -36.31 -19.61 0.75
CA TYR A 245 -35.86 -19.47 2.14
C TYR A 245 -36.76 -18.49 2.92
N LEU A 246 -36.97 -17.28 2.39
CA LEU A 246 -37.81 -16.27 3.07
C LEU A 246 -39.24 -16.77 3.27
N LYS A 247 -39.85 -17.40 2.27
CA LYS A 247 -41.19 -18.00 2.38
C LYS A 247 -41.22 -19.04 3.50
N LYS A 248 -40.22 -19.92 3.58
CA LYS A 248 -40.14 -20.95 4.63
C LYS A 248 -40.02 -20.35 6.04
N GLN A 249 -39.33 -19.22 6.18
CA GLN A 249 -39.15 -18.54 7.47
C GLN A 249 -40.39 -17.75 7.89
N ILE A 250 -41.11 -17.16 6.93
CA ILE A 250 -42.17 -16.17 7.20
C ILE A 250 -43.56 -16.79 7.12
N ILE A 251 -43.81 -17.64 6.12
CA ILE A 251 -45.12 -18.32 5.96
C ILE A 251 -45.05 -19.61 6.71
N VAL A 252 -45.43 -19.54 8.01
CA VAL A 252 -45.34 -20.66 8.96
C VAL A 252 -46.65 -21.38 9.19
N ARG A 253 -47.76 -20.88 8.61
CA ARG A 253 -49.10 -21.45 8.72
C ARG A 253 -49.75 -21.56 7.33
N ASP A 254 -50.45 -22.64 7.11
CA ASP A 254 -51.29 -22.82 5.93
C ASP A 254 -52.57 -21.97 6.10
N ASN A 255 -52.53 -20.74 5.57
CA ASN A 255 -53.65 -19.79 5.64
C ASN A 255 -53.79 -19.06 4.30
N PRO A 256 -54.77 -19.47 3.47
CA PRO A 256 -55.00 -18.92 2.15
C PRO A 256 -55.29 -17.41 2.13
N GLU A 257 -55.85 -16.88 3.25
CA GLU A 257 -56.17 -15.44 3.35
C GLU A 257 -54.94 -14.56 3.43
N THR A 258 -53.81 -15.07 3.96
CA THR A 258 -52.57 -14.29 4.19
C THR A 258 -51.42 -14.72 3.29
N GLU A 259 -51.44 -15.95 2.77
CA GLU A 259 -50.31 -16.53 2.02
C GLU A 259 -49.87 -15.72 0.80
N GLN A 260 -50.86 -15.30 -0.03
CA GLN A 260 -50.54 -14.51 -1.24
C GLN A 260 -49.99 -13.13 -0.89
N ILE A 261 -50.58 -12.46 0.09
CA ILE A 261 -50.17 -11.12 0.57
C ILE A 261 -48.75 -11.17 1.14
N LEU A 262 -48.47 -12.21 1.93
CA LEU A 262 -47.12 -12.43 2.47
C LEU A 262 -46.11 -12.75 1.37
N SER A 263 -46.49 -13.55 0.39
CA SER A 263 -45.66 -13.86 -0.77
C SER A 263 -45.27 -12.60 -1.56
N ASP A 264 -46.26 -11.73 -1.79
CA ASP A 264 -46.07 -10.45 -2.49
C ASP A 264 -45.21 -9.47 -1.67
N ALA A 265 -45.44 -9.40 -0.34
CA ALA A 265 -44.62 -8.59 0.57
C ALA A 265 -43.16 -9.09 0.67
N ILE A 266 -42.93 -10.42 0.63
CA ILE A 266 -41.60 -11.02 0.58
C ILE A 266 -40.89 -10.64 -0.74
N ALA A 267 -41.57 -10.75 -1.87
CA ALA A 267 -41.02 -10.36 -3.16
C ALA A 267 -40.64 -8.87 -3.19
N ASP A 268 -41.54 -7.98 -2.75
CA ASP A 268 -41.29 -6.54 -2.68
C ASP A 268 -40.13 -6.22 -1.72
N SER A 269 -40.09 -6.88 -0.55
CA SER A 269 -38.99 -6.71 0.41
C SER A 269 -37.63 -7.07 -0.20
N TYR A 270 -37.58 -8.20 -0.93
CA TYR A 270 -36.36 -8.64 -1.58
C TYR A 270 -35.96 -7.69 -2.70
N ASP A 271 -36.85 -7.47 -3.68
CA ASP A 271 -36.51 -6.72 -4.91
C ASP A 271 -36.17 -5.25 -4.61
N ARG A 272 -36.95 -4.62 -3.75
CA ARG A 272 -36.84 -3.18 -3.50
C ARG A 272 -35.86 -2.82 -2.38
N LEU A 273 -35.76 -3.63 -1.34
CA LEU A 273 -35.04 -3.26 -0.11
C LEU A 273 -33.76 -4.09 0.11
N ILE A 274 -33.83 -5.42 -0.07
CA ILE A 274 -32.74 -6.32 0.28
C ILE A 274 -31.74 -6.43 -0.87
N ALA A 275 -32.17 -6.79 -2.07
CA ALA A 275 -31.30 -7.09 -3.21
C ALA A 275 -30.35 -5.92 -3.56
N PRO A 276 -30.84 -4.65 -3.72
CA PRO A 276 -29.94 -3.54 -4.04
C PRO A 276 -28.94 -3.22 -2.91
N ALA A 277 -29.31 -3.48 -1.66
CA ALA A 277 -28.42 -3.28 -0.53
C ALA A 277 -27.34 -4.35 -0.46
N ILE A 278 -27.71 -5.63 -0.56
CA ILE A 278 -26.76 -6.76 -0.55
C ILE A 278 -25.82 -6.72 -1.74
N GLU A 279 -26.33 -6.42 -2.94
CA GLU A 279 -25.48 -6.24 -4.13
C GLU A 279 -24.38 -5.18 -3.88
N ARG A 280 -24.76 -4.02 -3.36
CA ARG A 280 -23.83 -2.95 -3.03
C ARG A 280 -22.82 -3.36 -1.94
N GLU A 281 -23.28 -4.06 -0.91
CA GLU A 281 -22.41 -4.56 0.18
C GLU A 281 -21.37 -5.55 -0.37
N ILE A 282 -21.76 -6.50 -1.21
CA ILE A 282 -20.86 -7.48 -1.84
C ILE A 282 -19.89 -6.78 -2.79
N ARG A 283 -20.35 -5.84 -3.60
CA ARG A 283 -19.47 -5.08 -4.49
C ARG A 283 -18.45 -4.24 -3.70
N ASN A 284 -18.87 -3.62 -2.61
CA ASN A 284 -17.95 -2.90 -1.72
C ASN A 284 -16.91 -3.84 -1.10
N ALA A 285 -17.31 -5.01 -0.60
CA ALA A 285 -16.40 -6.00 -0.04
C ALA A 285 -15.39 -6.52 -1.07
N LEU A 286 -15.83 -6.80 -2.32
CA LEU A 286 -14.93 -7.15 -3.42
C LEU A 286 -13.93 -6.03 -3.72
N THR A 287 -14.40 -4.79 -3.73
CA THR A 287 -13.56 -3.61 -3.99
C THR A 287 -12.53 -3.41 -2.87
N GLU A 288 -12.93 -3.46 -1.61
CA GLU A 288 -12.02 -3.35 -0.48
C GLU A 288 -10.93 -4.43 -0.49
N THR A 289 -11.32 -5.68 -0.73
CA THR A 289 -10.37 -6.80 -0.85
C THR A 289 -9.39 -6.59 -2.01
N ALA A 290 -9.88 -6.10 -3.15
CA ALA A 290 -9.06 -5.82 -4.31
C ALA A 290 -8.09 -4.66 -4.09
N GLU A 291 -8.56 -3.59 -3.44
CA GLU A 291 -7.73 -2.44 -3.06
C GLU A 291 -6.65 -2.82 -2.07
N ASP A 292 -6.99 -3.55 -1.02
CA ASP A 292 -6.02 -4.00 0.00
C ASP A 292 -4.93 -4.90 -0.61
N GLY A 293 -5.30 -5.79 -1.52
CA GLY A 293 -4.35 -6.60 -2.29
C GLY A 293 -3.43 -5.77 -3.18
N ALA A 294 -3.98 -4.81 -3.92
CA ALA A 294 -3.21 -3.94 -4.80
C ALA A 294 -2.28 -2.99 -4.01
N ILE A 295 -2.76 -2.43 -2.89
CA ILE A 295 -1.95 -1.56 -2.02
C ILE A 295 -0.72 -2.32 -1.47
N LYS A 296 -0.87 -3.59 -1.09
CA LYS A 296 0.29 -4.42 -0.67
C LYS A 296 1.33 -4.57 -1.78
N VAL A 297 0.89 -4.80 -3.01
CA VAL A 297 1.80 -4.87 -4.18
C VAL A 297 2.50 -3.52 -4.38
N PHE A 298 1.77 -2.41 -4.31
CA PHE A 298 2.34 -1.07 -4.48
C PHE A 298 3.33 -0.73 -3.37
N ALA A 299 3.01 -1.09 -2.13
CA ALA A 299 3.93 -0.95 -1.00
C ALA A 299 5.23 -1.72 -1.23
N SER A 300 5.15 -2.97 -1.67
CA SER A 300 6.32 -3.79 -2.01
C SER A 300 7.13 -3.19 -3.16
N ASN A 301 6.48 -2.76 -4.24
CA ASN A 301 7.14 -2.11 -5.38
C ASN A 301 7.87 -0.83 -4.96
N LEU A 302 7.23 0.02 -4.14
CA LEU A 302 7.85 1.23 -3.61
C LEU A 302 9.07 0.89 -2.74
N GLN A 303 8.93 -0.09 -1.83
CA GLN A 303 10.03 -0.51 -0.97
C GLN A 303 11.25 -0.95 -1.79
N GLN A 304 11.04 -1.74 -2.85
CA GLN A 304 12.11 -2.17 -3.73
C GLN A 304 12.80 -1.00 -4.45
N LEU A 305 12.03 0.00 -4.87
CA LEU A 305 12.61 1.21 -5.49
C LEU A 305 13.44 2.02 -4.50
N LEU A 306 12.94 2.21 -3.26
CA LEU A 306 13.63 2.95 -2.20
C LEU A 306 14.90 2.23 -1.72
N MET A 307 14.86 0.90 -1.70
CA MET A 307 15.93 0.05 -1.19
C MET A 307 16.96 -0.36 -2.26
N GLN A 308 16.91 0.22 -3.47
CA GLN A 308 17.93 -0.01 -4.49
C GLN A 308 19.31 0.42 -3.99
N PRO A 309 20.37 -0.37 -4.27
CA PRO A 309 21.73 -0.02 -3.87
C PRO A 309 22.18 1.31 -4.48
N PRO A 310 22.77 2.21 -3.72
CA PRO A 310 23.34 3.44 -4.23
C PRO A 310 24.60 3.16 -5.07
N ILE A 311 24.81 3.94 -6.12
CA ILE A 311 26.07 3.96 -6.89
C ILE A 311 26.85 5.17 -6.42
N ALA A 312 27.46 5.05 -5.26
CA ALA A 312 28.22 6.14 -4.63
C ALA A 312 29.60 6.38 -5.29
N GLY A 313 30.16 7.56 -5.06
CA GLY A 313 31.53 7.88 -5.41
C GLY A 313 31.79 8.22 -6.87
N GLN A 314 30.74 8.35 -7.71
CA GLN A 314 30.87 8.67 -9.15
C GLN A 314 30.38 10.09 -9.46
N THR A 315 31.00 10.72 -10.46
CA THR A 315 30.44 11.91 -11.12
C THR A 315 29.44 11.46 -12.17
N VAL A 316 28.18 11.87 -12.02
CA VAL A 316 27.05 11.41 -12.83
C VAL A 316 26.54 12.54 -13.72
N LEU A 317 26.28 12.23 -14.99
CA LEU A 317 25.54 13.08 -15.91
C LEU A 317 24.07 12.64 -15.89
N GLY A 318 23.18 13.44 -15.31
CA GLY A 318 21.74 13.25 -15.44
C GLY A 318 21.26 13.75 -16.79
N TRP A 319 20.46 12.92 -17.45
CA TRP A 319 19.90 13.22 -18.76
C TRP A 319 18.39 13.10 -18.70
N ASP A 320 17.70 14.23 -18.74
CA ASP A 320 16.24 14.32 -18.83
C ASP A 320 15.83 14.40 -20.30
N PRO A 321 15.34 13.30 -20.91
CA PRO A 321 15.04 13.22 -22.33
C PRO A 321 13.83 14.08 -22.71
N ALA A 322 13.90 14.75 -23.86
CA ALA A 322 12.76 15.47 -24.41
C ALA A 322 12.90 15.65 -25.92
N PHE A 323 11.78 15.78 -26.63
CA PHE A 323 11.78 16.09 -28.06
C PHE A 323 11.97 17.59 -28.34
N ARG A 324 10.87 18.32 -28.33
CA ARG A 324 10.82 19.72 -28.78
C ARG A 324 11.64 20.70 -27.94
N THR A 325 11.63 20.53 -26.63
CA THR A 325 12.26 21.46 -25.68
C THR A 325 13.73 21.21 -25.46
N GLY A 326 14.31 20.19 -26.13
CA GLY A 326 15.67 19.72 -25.91
C GLY A 326 15.87 18.92 -24.64
N CYS A 327 16.85 18.03 -24.63
CA CYS A 327 17.24 17.25 -23.47
C CYS A 327 18.01 18.14 -22.48
N LYS A 328 17.64 18.07 -21.18
CA LYS A 328 18.31 18.81 -20.11
C LYS A 328 19.35 17.92 -19.48
N LEU A 329 20.53 18.44 -19.31
CA LEU A 329 21.63 17.72 -18.69
C LEU A 329 22.05 18.41 -17.39
N ALA A 330 22.41 17.62 -16.38
CA ALA A 330 23.01 18.12 -15.15
C ALA A 330 24.20 17.24 -14.76
N VAL A 331 25.35 17.84 -14.54
CA VAL A 331 26.54 17.16 -14.01
C VAL A 331 26.50 17.24 -12.48
N VAL A 332 26.55 16.09 -11.81
CA VAL A 332 26.47 16.00 -10.36
C VAL A 332 27.72 15.28 -9.84
N ASP A 333 28.41 15.90 -8.88
CA ASP A 333 29.60 15.33 -8.26
C ASP A 333 29.28 14.17 -7.31
N PRO A 334 30.28 13.43 -6.79
CA PRO A 334 30.04 12.31 -5.86
C PRO A 334 29.31 12.68 -4.55
N THR A 335 29.22 13.97 -4.21
CA THR A 335 28.51 14.46 -3.02
C THR A 335 27.05 14.85 -3.29
N GLY A 336 26.61 14.76 -4.54
CA GLY A 336 25.27 15.18 -4.97
C GLY A 336 25.18 16.68 -5.35
N LYS A 337 26.28 17.41 -5.37
CA LYS A 337 26.32 18.82 -5.77
C LYS A 337 26.26 18.95 -7.29
N VAL A 338 25.40 19.82 -7.80
CA VAL A 338 25.33 20.12 -9.24
C VAL A 338 26.51 21.05 -9.61
N LEU A 339 27.31 20.61 -10.59
CA LEU A 339 28.48 21.33 -11.06
C LEU A 339 28.19 22.14 -12.31
N ASP A 340 27.34 21.64 -13.22
CA ASP A 340 27.01 22.28 -14.50
C ASP A 340 25.66 21.81 -15.03
N THR A 341 24.99 22.62 -15.81
CA THR A 341 23.76 22.27 -16.52
C THR A 341 23.79 22.78 -17.95
N VAL A 342 23.28 22.00 -18.91
CA VAL A 342 23.22 22.37 -20.31
C VAL A 342 22.00 21.79 -21.01
N VAL A 343 21.50 22.41 -22.03
CA VAL A 343 20.44 21.91 -22.91
C VAL A 343 21.02 21.53 -24.26
N ILE A 344 20.70 20.30 -24.72
CA ILE A 344 21.11 19.77 -26.01
C ILE A 344 19.91 19.32 -26.83
N PHE A 345 20.05 19.21 -28.14
CA PHE A 345 18.97 18.89 -29.06
C PHE A 345 19.27 17.68 -29.97
N PRO A 346 19.57 16.49 -29.40
CA PRO A 346 19.91 15.31 -30.22
C PRO A 346 18.69 14.68 -30.89
N THR A 347 17.49 14.96 -30.38
CA THR A 347 16.21 14.32 -30.76
C THR A 347 15.45 15.20 -31.80
N ALA A 348 14.40 14.61 -32.40
CA ALA A 348 13.50 15.37 -33.27
C ALA A 348 12.82 16.54 -32.52
N PRO A 349 12.50 17.65 -33.18
CA PRO A 349 12.65 17.92 -34.62
C PRO A 349 14.04 18.42 -35.00
N GLN A 350 14.87 18.90 -34.06
CA GLN A 350 16.14 19.58 -34.34
C GLN A 350 17.25 18.63 -34.82
N LYS A 351 17.33 17.42 -34.27
CA LYS A 351 18.30 16.35 -34.61
C LYS A 351 19.77 16.81 -34.72
N LYS A 352 20.23 17.69 -33.80
CA LYS A 352 21.60 18.21 -33.74
C LYS A 352 22.53 17.20 -33.02
N VAL A 353 22.62 15.98 -33.54
CA VAL A 353 23.33 14.88 -32.87
C VAL A 353 24.82 15.16 -32.70
N ALA A 354 25.51 15.67 -33.75
CA ALA A 354 26.93 15.95 -33.67
C ALA A 354 27.25 17.04 -32.63
N GLU A 355 26.47 18.14 -32.60
CA GLU A 355 26.61 19.20 -31.60
C GLU A 355 26.40 18.67 -30.18
N ALA A 356 25.39 17.81 -29.99
CA ALA A 356 25.08 17.18 -28.71
C ALA A 356 26.23 16.27 -28.24
N LYS A 357 26.75 15.40 -29.10
CA LYS A 357 27.91 14.54 -28.80
C LYS A 357 29.13 15.33 -28.39
N ASN A 358 29.46 16.40 -29.14
CA ASN A 358 30.59 17.27 -28.81
C ASN A 358 30.45 17.92 -27.46
N THR A 359 29.24 18.41 -27.12
CA THR A 359 28.94 19.01 -25.83
C THR A 359 29.11 18.00 -24.69
N VAL A 360 28.53 16.80 -24.84
CA VAL A 360 28.62 15.75 -23.82
C VAL A 360 30.06 15.26 -23.64
N ASN A 361 30.83 15.08 -24.73
CA ASN A 361 32.23 14.71 -24.66
C ASN A 361 33.07 15.77 -23.91
N ALA A 362 32.80 17.07 -24.18
CA ALA A 362 33.46 18.16 -23.46
C ALA A 362 33.14 18.12 -21.95
N LEU A 363 31.88 17.83 -21.56
CA LEU A 363 31.49 17.68 -20.15
C LEU A 363 32.17 16.46 -19.51
N ILE A 364 32.22 15.31 -20.20
CA ILE A 364 32.89 14.10 -19.73
C ILE A 364 34.36 14.39 -19.41
N LYS A 365 35.07 15.04 -20.33
CA LYS A 365 36.50 15.39 -20.14
C LYS A 365 36.70 16.44 -19.05
N LYS A 366 35.82 17.44 -18.96
CA LYS A 366 35.92 18.54 -17.97
C LYS A 366 35.70 18.07 -16.53
N TYR A 367 34.72 17.21 -16.32
CA TYR A 367 34.28 16.83 -14.98
C TYR A 367 34.63 15.39 -14.58
N GLY A 368 35.21 14.60 -15.48
CA GLY A 368 35.54 13.20 -15.21
C GLY A 368 34.29 12.34 -15.05
N ILE A 369 33.27 12.55 -15.88
CA ILE A 369 32.01 11.79 -15.80
C ILE A 369 32.28 10.34 -16.15
N THR A 370 31.82 9.44 -15.28
CA THR A 370 31.98 7.98 -15.43
C THR A 370 30.65 7.27 -15.68
N LEU A 371 29.50 7.91 -15.34
CA LEU A 371 28.19 7.35 -15.47
C LEU A 371 27.19 8.37 -16.04
N ILE A 372 26.34 7.93 -16.98
CA ILE A 372 25.22 8.70 -17.50
C ILE A 372 23.92 8.07 -17.01
N SER A 373 23.12 8.85 -16.29
CA SER A 373 21.79 8.45 -15.81
C SER A 373 20.72 9.03 -16.73
N VAL A 374 20.00 8.18 -17.44
CA VAL A 374 19.00 8.59 -18.46
C VAL A 374 17.60 8.33 -17.94
N GLY A 375 16.75 9.34 -17.94
CA GLY A 375 15.33 9.18 -17.61
C GLY A 375 14.63 8.24 -18.60
N ASN A 376 13.67 7.46 -18.11
CA ASN A 376 12.93 6.46 -18.92
C ASN A 376 11.63 7.00 -19.55
N GLY A 377 11.43 8.31 -19.59
CA GLY A 377 10.24 8.94 -20.15
C GLY A 377 10.27 9.20 -21.64
N THR A 378 9.62 10.28 -22.04
CA THR A 378 9.50 10.68 -23.46
C THR A 378 10.87 10.94 -24.07
N ALA A 379 11.13 10.42 -25.29
CA ALA A 379 12.41 10.51 -26.02
C ALA A 379 13.61 9.77 -25.34
N SER A 380 13.35 8.89 -24.39
CA SER A 380 14.38 8.09 -23.73
C SER A 380 15.15 7.23 -24.73
N ARG A 381 14.44 6.59 -25.66
CA ARG A 381 15.03 5.71 -26.69
C ARG A 381 16.00 6.45 -27.62
N GLU A 382 15.54 7.55 -28.17
CA GLU A 382 16.32 8.36 -29.07
C GLU A 382 17.55 8.91 -28.35
N SER A 383 17.42 9.25 -27.08
CA SER A 383 18.55 9.68 -26.24
C SER A 383 19.52 8.54 -25.99
N GLU A 384 19.01 7.34 -25.64
CA GLU A 384 19.83 6.14 -25.41
C GLU A 384 20.65 5.76 -26.63
N MET A 385 20.08 5.81 -27.84
CA MET A 385 20.81 5.55 -29.09
C MET A 385 21.98 6.52 -29.26
N VAL A 386 21.76 7.81 -29.03
CA VAL A 386 22.82 8.84 -29.14
C VAL A 386 23.91 8.62 -28.08
N ILE A 387 23.53 8.23 -26.87
CA ILE A 387 24.47 7.95 -25.75
C ILE A 387 25.32 6.73 -26.08
N ALA A 388 24.73 5.63 -26.54
CA ALA A 388 25.45 4.42 -26.88
C ALA A 388 26.41 4.62 -28.02
N GLU A 389 25.99 5.36 -29.08
CA GLU A 389 26.87 5.75 -30.18
C GLU A 389 28.01 6.64 -29.67
N LEU A 390 27.74 7.63 -28.81
CA LEU A 390 28.80 8.46 -28.21
C LEU A 390 29.77 7.60 -27.38
N ILE A 391 29.29 6.72 -26.53
CA ILE A 391 30.13 5.86 -25.68
C ILE A 391 31.05 4.98 -26.52
N SER A 392 30.58 4.44 -27.67
CA SER A 392 31.39 3.64 -28.56
C SER A 392 32.53 4.44 -29.24
N GLU A 393 32.43 5.76 -29.28
CA GLU A 393 33.43 6.66 -29.88
C GLU A 393 34.44 7.23 -28.85
N LEU A 394 34.21 6.96 -27.54
CA LEU A 394 35.04 7.49 -26.46
C LEU A 394 36.24 6.60 -26.14
N ASP A 395 37.38 7.20 -25.89
CA ASP A 395 38.59 6.53 -25.38
C ASP A 395 38.53 6.23 -23.87
N THR A 396 37.63 6.91 -23.14
CA THR A 396 37.43 6.74 -21.68
C THR A 396 36.23 5.86 -21.40
N PRO A 397 36.35 4.92 -20.48
CA PRO A 397 35.20 4.05 -20.10
C PRO A 397 34.10 4.85 -19.39
N VAL A 398 33.01 5.08 -20.10
CA VAL A 398 31.77 5.67 -19.57
C VAL A 398 30.67 4.62 -19.71
N GLN A 399 29.84 4.48 -18.69
CA GLN A 399 28.68 3.59 -18.72
C GLN A 399 27.41 4.43 -18.64
N TYR A 400 26.28 3.83 -18.99
CA TYR A 400 24.98 4.46 -18.77
C TYR A 400 24.00 3.51 -18.08
N VAL A 401 22.97 4.08 -17.48
CA VAL A 401 21.86 3.38 -16.84
C VAL A 401 20.56 4.11 -17.14
N ILE A 402 19.51 3.32 -17.44
CA ILE A 402 18.16 3.87 -17.56
C ILE A 402 17.57 3.98 -16.16
N THR A 403 17.21 5.20 -15.79
CA THR A 403 16.70 5.52 -14.45
C THR A 403 15.21 5.81 -14.51
N ASN A 404 14.46 5.25 -13.59
CA ASN A 404 13.03 5.55 -13.44
C ASN A 404 12.88 7.03 -13.04
N GLU A 405 12.28 7.85 -13.92
CA GLU A 405 12.04 9.27 -13.68
C GLU A 405 10.68 9.59 -13.05
N ALA A 406 9.90 8.56 -12.66
CA ALA A 406 8.58 8.76 -12.06
C ALA A 406 8.65 9.78 -10.90
N GLY A 407 7.73 10.73 -10.90
CA GLY A 407 7.68 11.81 -9.92
C GLY A 407 8.76 12.90 -10.06
N ALA A 408 9.74 12.80 -10.97
CA ALA A 408 10.76 13.84 -11.16
C ALA A 408 10.14 15.17 -11.60
N SER A 409 9.11 15.15 -12.43
CA SER A 409 8.35 16.34 -12.82
C SER A 409 7.57 16.96 -11.64
N VAL A 410 7.06 16.16 -10.72
CA VAL A 410 6.39 16.63 -9.50
C VAL A 410 7.41 17.29 -8.57
N TYR A 411 8.55 16.64 -8.34
CA TYR A 411 9.63 17.23 -7.55
C TYR A 411 10.11 18.55 -8.14
N SER A 412 10.47 18.57 -9.43
CA SER A 412 11.06 19.74 -10.08
C SER A 412 10.16 21.00 -10.06
N ALA A 413 8.84 20.80 -10.02
CA ALA A 413 7.85 21.86 -9.88
C ALA A 413 7.52 22.23 -8.41
N SER A 414 8.05 21.48 -7.44
CA SER A 414 7.74 21.67 -6.03
C SER A 414 8.43 22.89 -5.43
N LYS A 415 7.88 23.36 -4.29
CA LYS A 415 8.48 24.41 -3.48
C LYS A 415 9.88 23.99 -2.98
N LEU A 416 10.03 22.74 -2.57
CA LEU A 416 11.28 22.16 -2.11
C LEU A 416 12.38 22.27 -3.18
N ALA A 417 12.09 21.87 -4.43
CA ALA A 417 13.05 21.97 -5.51
C ALA A 417 13.38 23.42 -5.87
N THR A 418 12.42 24.35 -5.70
CA THR A 418 12.65 25.78 -5.89
C THR A 418 13.57 26.36 -4.81
N GLU A 419 13.41 25.94 -3.57
CA GLU A 419 14.30 26.33 -2.47
C GLU A 419 15.70 25.74 -2.62
N GLU A 420 15.78 24.47 -3.07
CA GLU A 420 17.07 23.78 -3.31
C GLU A 420 17.84 24.35 -4.51
N PHE A 421 17.12 24.74 -5.58
CA PHE A 421 17.68 25.27 -6.82
C PHE A 421 16.92 26.51 -7.28
N PRO A 422 17.10 27.67 -6.63
CA PRO A 422 16.33 28.89 -6.93
C PRO A 422 16.58 29.45 -8.33
N HIS A 423 17.76 29.16 -8.93
CA HIS A 423 18.18 29.68 -10.24
C HIS A 423 17.97 28.70 -11.39
N PHE A 424 17.54 27.46 -11.11
CA PHE A 424 17.32 26.45 -12.14
C PHE A 424 15.87 26.45 -12.61
N ASP A 425 15.67 26.18 -13.88
CA ASP A 425 14.35 25.86 -14.41
C ASP A 425 13.90 24.43 -14.01
N VAL A 426 12.65 24.11 -14.32
CA VAL A 426 12.04 22.80 -13.99
C VAL A 426 12.80 21.64 -14.63
N GLY A 427 13.29 21.79 -15.87
CA GLY A 427 14.02 20.76 -16.58
C GLY A 427 15.42 20.51 -15.98
N GLN A 428 16.12 21.58 -15.60
CA GLN A 428 17.44 21.47 -14.95
C GLN A 428 17.32 20.77 -13.59
N ARG A 429 16.26 21.08 -12.81
CA ARG A 429 15.96 20.41 -11.54
C ARG A 429 15.64 18.92 -11.75
N SER A 430 14.90 18.60 -12.83
CA SER A 430 14.58 17.22 -13.19
C SER A 430 15.85 16.43 -13.54
N ALA A 431 16.72 16.98 -14.37
CA ALA A 431 17.99 16.35 -14.73
C ALA A 431 18.91 16.11 -13.53
N ALA A 432 18.98 17.08 -12.61
CA ALA A 432 19.71 16.93 -11.34
C ALA A 432 19.14 15.81 -10.47
N SER A 433 17.80 15.71 -10.38
CA SER A 433 17.13 14.63 -9.67
C SER A 433 17.40 13.26 -10.28
N ILE A 434 17.37 13.14 -11.61
CA ILE A 434 17.67 11.88 -12.32
C ILE A 434 19.11 11.42 -12.04
N ALA A 435 20.09 12.34 -11.99
CA ALA A 435 21.47 12.01 -11.62
C ALA A 435 21.58 11.51 -10.16
N ARG A 436 20.96 12.23 -9.23
CA ARG A 436 21.03 11.92 -7.79
C ARG A 436 20.31 10.61 -7.42
N ARG A 437 19.26 10.24 -8.17
CA ARG A 437 18.57 8.94 -7.95
C ARG A 437 19.47 7.74 -8.12
N VAL A 438 20.47 7.83 -8.97
CA VAL A 438 21.44 6.74 -9.12
C VAL A 438 22.46 6.76 -8.00
N GLN A 439 22.84 7.95 -7.53
CA GLN A 439 23.79 8.08 -6.42
C GLN A 439 23.21 7.61 -5.09
N ASP A 440 21.98 8.01 -4.74
CA ASP A 440 21.23 7.51 -3.60
C ASP A 440 19.71 7.60 -3.89
N PRO A 441 19.08 6.47 -4.31
CA PRO A 441 17.65 6.43 -4.61
C PRO A 441 16.78 6.86 -3.45
N LEU A 442 17.07 6.38 -2.23
CA LEU A 442 16.29 6.68 -1.04
C LEU A 442 16.31 8.17 -0.71
N ALA A 443 17.51 8.78 -0.66
CA ALA A 443 17.68 10.19 -0.31
C ALA A 443 17.00 11.14 -1.31
N GLU A 444 16.86 10.74 -2.57
CA GLU A 444 16.19 11.55 -3.58
C GLU A 444 14.69 11.29 -3.67
N LEU A 445 14.25 10.02 -3.60
CA LEU A 445 12.84 9.65 -3.74
C LEU A 445 11.98 10.11 -2.55
N VAL A 446 12.52 10.21 -1.35
CA VAL A 446 11.77 10.75 -0.18
C VAL A 446 11.35 12.20 -0.34
N LYS A 447 11.92 12.95 -1.30
CA LYS A 447 11.52 14.32 -1.62
C LYS A 447 10.21 14.39 -2.41
N ILE A 448 9.69 13.25 -2.84
CA ILE A 448 8.53 13.13 -3.73
C ILE A 448 7.39 12.47 -2.96
N ASP A 449 6.16 12.99 -3.13
CA ASP A 449 4.98 12.28 -2.65
C ASP A 449 4.97 10.85 -3.22
N PRO A 450 4.98 9.80 -2.39
CA PRO A 450 5.02 8.41 -2.85
C PRO A 450 3.95 8.07 -3.88
N LYS A 451 2.79 8.72 -3.82
CA LYS A 451 1.72 8.55 -4.82
C LYS A 451 2.07 9.09 -6.21
N ALA A 452 3.03 10.00 -6.31
CA ALA A 452 3.53 10.49 -7.60
C ALA A 452 4.55 9.54 -8.24
N ILE A 453 5.06 8.57 -7.48
CA ILE A 453 5.88 7.49 -7.99
C ILE A 453 4.92 6.41 -8.51
N GLY A 454 4.88 6.17 -9.82
CA GLY A 454 3.99 5.17 -10.42
C GLY A 454 4.40 3.74 -10.04
N VAL A 455 3.84 3.21 -8.97
CA VAL A 455 4.18 1.88 -8.41
C VAL A 455 3.15 0.80 -8.73
N GLY A 456 2.04 1.15 -9.41
CA GLY A 456 1.04 0.15 -9.78
C GLY A 456 -0.10 0.64 -10.67
N GLN A 457 -0.76 -0.32 -11.30
CA GLN A 457 -1.94 -0.09 -12.12
C GLN A 457 -3.15 0.20 -11.22
N TYR A 458 -4.09 1.03 -11.65
CA TYR A 458 -5.28 1.46 -10.89
C TYR A 458 -4.98 2.28 -9.62
N GLN A 459 -3.75 2.74 -9.41
CA GLN A 459 -3.35 3.51 -8.22
C GLN A 459 -4.27 4.72 -7.93
N HIS A 460 -4.80 5.38 -8.97
CA HIS A 460 -5.69 6.54 -8.84
C HIS A 460 -7.17 6.20 -8.62
N ASP A 461 -7.55 4.92 -8.73
CA ASP A 461 -8.94 4.48 -8.62
C ASP A 461 -9.30 3.94 -7.23
N MET A 462 -8.32 3.69 -6.38
CA MET A 462 -8.52 3.11 -5.05
C MET A 462 -8.65 4.15 -3.94
N ASN A 463 -8.92 3.68 -2.72
CA ASN A 463 -8.99 4.50 -1.53
C ASN A 463 -7.67 5.25 -1.27
N GLN A 464 -7.66 6.56 -1.58
CA GLN A 464 -6.46 7.39 -1.51
C GLN A 464 -5.92 7.57 -0.08
N LYS A 465 -6.77 7.46 0.95
CA LYS A 465 -6.34 7.52 2.34
C LYS A 465 -5.55 6.28 2.73
N LYS A 466 -6.11 5.08 2.50
CA LYS A 466 -5.41 3.81 2.74
C LYS A 466 -4.11 3.72 1.94
N LEU A 467 -4.13 4.14 0.68
CA LEU A 467 -2.94 4.17 -0.16
C LEU A 467 -1.85 5.09 0.43
N THR A 468 -2.21 6.31 0.84
CA THR A 468 -1.26 7.25 1.45
C THR A 468 -0.64 6.65 2.71
N GLU A 469 -1.47 6.16 3.63
CA GLU A 469 -1.01 5.56 4.89
C GLU A 469 -0.04 4.38 4.65
N ALA A 470 -0.35 3.52 3.68
CA ALA A 470 0.51 2.38 3.35
C ALA A 470 1.85 2.81 2.72
N LEU A 471 1.83 3.76 1.77
CA LEU A 471 3.05 4.21 1.10
C LEU A 471 3.95 5.05 2.03
N ASP A 472 3.37 5.91 2.87
CA ASP A 472 4.11 6.68 3.88
C ASP A 472 4.77 5.73 4.89
N ALA A 473 4.08 4.66 5.29
CA ALA A 473 4.64 3.62 6.14
C ALA A 473 5.87 2.94 5.51
N VAL A 474 5.84 2.66 4.20
CA VAL A 474 6.98 2.08 3.48
C VAL A 474 8.17 3.04 3.46
N VAL A 475 7.93 4.33 3.26
CA VAL A 475 9.01 5.35 3.29
C VAL A 475 9.63 5.39 4.70
N GLU A 476 8.80 5.48 5.74
CA GLU A 476 9.24 5.48 7.14
C GLU A 476 10.08 4.25 7.46
N ASP A 477 9.59 3.05 7.13
CA ASP A 477 10.30 1.79 7.38
C ASP A 477 11.64 1.72 6.63
N SER A 478 11.66 2.13 5.36
CA SER A 478 12.86 2.14 4.53
C SER A 478 13.93 3.07 5.09
N VAL A 479 13.55 4.29 5.47
CA VAL A 479 14.48 5.29 6.04
C VAL A 479 15.02 4.82 7.39
N ASN A 480 14.18 4.30 8.27
CA ASN A 480 14.62 3.81 9.59
C ASN A 480 15.46 2.52 9.48
N LYS A 481 15.17 1.65 8.50
CA LYS A 481 15.96 0.45 8.25
C LYS A 481 17.39 0.77 7.77
N VAL A 482 17.52 1.75 6.88
CA VAL A 482 18.82 2.25 6.39
C VAL A 482 19.51 3.11 7.44
N GLY A 483 18.76 3.95 8.16
CA GLY A 483 19.27 4.99 9.03
C GLY A 483 19.89 6.16 8.26
N VAL A 484 20.23 7.24 8.95
CA VAL A 484 20.78 8.45 8.32
C VAL A 484 22.05 8.92 9.03
N ASP A 485 22.96 9.55 8.29
CA ASP A 485 24.06 10.30 8.91
C ASP A 485 23.56 11.70 9.27
N LEU A 486 23.65 12.06 10.55
CA LEU A 486 23.13 13.31 11.11
C LEU A 486 23.79 14.56 10.49
N ASN A 487 25.03 14.43 10.04
CA ASN A 487 25.81 15.52 9.48
C ASN A 487 25.60 15.74 7.98
N THR A 488 25.05 14.78 7.26
CA THR A 488 24.87 14.86 5.79
C THR A 488 23.41 14.78 5.36
N ALA A 489 22.54 14.17 6.17
CA ALA A 489 21.14 13.97 5.81
C ALA A 489 20.40 15.30 5.58
N SER A 490 19.52 15.30 4.58
CA SER A 490 18.61 16.42 4.30
C SER A 490 17.41 16.42 5.24
N ALA A 491 16.76 17.57 5.42
CA ALA A 491 15.55 17.67 6.22
C ALA A 491 14.42 16.73 5.71
N PRO A 492 14.13 16.64 4.39
CA PRO A 492 13.15 15.67 3.87
C PRO A 492 13.46 14.21 4.21
N LEU A 493 14.72 13.82 4.25
CA LEU A 493 15.10 12.47 4.64
C LEU A 493 14.89 12.25 6.15
N MET A 494 15.30 13.23 6.97
CA MET A 494 15.20 13.14 8.43
C MET A 494 13.77 13.16 8.94
N GLU A 495 12.81 13.81 8.24
CA GLU A 495 11.41 13.85 8.68
C GLU A 495 10.71 12.48 8.71
N HIS A 496 11.31 11.46 8.07
CA HIS A 496 10.84 10.08 8.11
C HIS A 496 11.52 9.23 9.20
N ILE A 497 12.46 9.81 9.96
CA ILE A 497 13.05 9.13 11.11
C ILE A 497 12.04 9.09 12.27
N SER A 498 12.00 7.94 12.94
CA SER A 498 11.18 7.70 14.12
C SER A 498 11.25 8.87 15.11
N GLY A 499 10.11 9.42 15.50
CA GLY A 499 10.02 10.55 16.43
C GLY A 499 10.39 11.93 15.89
N ILE A 500 10.76 12.05 14.60
CA ILE A 500 11.09 13.31 13.95
C ILE A 500 9.96 13.74 13.01
N ASN A 501 9.48 14.96 13.18
CA ASN A 501 8.57 15.61 12.26
C ASN A 501 9.28 16.68 11.43
N LYS A 502 8.59 17.25 10.45
CA LYS A 502 9.11 18.27 9.55
C LYS A 502 9.76 19.47 10.28
N THR A 503 9.18 19.91 11.40
CA THR A 503 9.72 21.01 12.20
C THR A 503 11.04 20.61 12.86
N LEU A 504 11.09 19.42 13.45
CA LEU A 504 12.31 18.91 14.10
C LEU A 504 13.41 18.66 13.07
N ALA A 505 13.10 18.07 11.92
CA ALA A 505 14.06 17.86 10.83
C ALA A 505 14.70 19.18 10.38
N LYS A 506 13.90 20.23 10.20
CA LYS A 506 14.40 21.58 9.89
C LYS A 506 15.28 22.12 11.02
N ASN A 507 14.84 22.05 12.26
CA ASN A 507 15.61 22.54 13.41
C ASN A 507 16.97 21.83 13.57
N ILE A 508 17.05 20.54 13.21
CA ILE A 508 18.32 19.79 13.20
C ILE A 508 19.28 20.36 12.17
N VAL A 509 18.78 20.64 10.95
CA VAL A 509 19.60 21.26 9.89
C VAL A 509 20.04 22.67 10.30
N ASP A 510 19.12 23.50 10.77
CA ASP A 510 19.40 24.87 11.23
C ASP A 510 20.46 24.87 12.36
N TYR A 511 20.35 23.93 13.30
CA TYR A 511 21.35 23.75 14.39
C TYR A 511 22.72 23.38 13.83
N ARG A 512 22.79 22.43 12.87
CA ARG A 512 24.03 22.00 12.21
C ARG A 512 24.68 23.15 11.44
N GLU A 513 23.91 23.96 10.75
CA GLU A 513 24.42 25.12 10.01
C GLU A 513 24.96 26.21 10.93
N ALA A 514 24.31 26.43 12.08
CA ALA A 514 24.70 27.46 13.03
C ALA A 514 25.89 27.05 13.93
N ASN A 515 25.98 25.77 14.32
CA ASN A 515 26.94 25.29 15.32
C ASN A 515 28.02 24.36 14.75
N GLY A 516 27.95 24.03 13.46
CA GLY A 516 28.82 23.06 12.81
C GLY A 516 28.36 21.61 12.99
N ARG A 517 29.24 20.67 12.67
CA ARG A 517 28.92 19.24 12.70
C ARG A 517 28.63 18.75 14.13
N PHE A 518 27.63 17.91 14.26
CA PHE A 518 27.38 17.15 15.48
C PHE A 518 28.56 16.21 15.75
N LYS A 519 29.03 16.24 16.99
CA LYS A 519 30.13 15.39 17.47
C LYS A 519 29.62 14.19 18.25
N THR A 520 28.44 14.31 18.88
CA THR A 520 27.80 13.27 19.65
C THR A 520 26.30 13.29 19.43
N ARG A 521 25.61 12.13 19.54
CA ARG A 521 24.15 12.03 19.51
C ARG A 521 23.48 12.84 20.61
N LYS A 522 24.12 13.00 21.78
CA LYS A 522 23.60 13.78 22.90
C LYS A 522 23.35 15.25 22.54
N GLU A 523 24.10 15.79 21.58
CA GLU A 523 23.89 17.17 21.09
C GLU A 523 22.53 17.40 20.45
N LEU A 524 21.82 16.34 20.02
CA LEU A 524 20.42 16.43 19.55
C LEU A 524 19.50 17.04 20.61
N LEU A 525 19.78 16.84 21.90
CA LEU A 525 19.01 17.45 22.99
C LEU A 525 19.14 18.98 23.07
N ASN A 526 20.13 19.56 22.38
CA ASN A 526 20.30 21.02 22.26
C ASN A 526 19.48 21.59 21.09
N VAL A 527 18.91 20.76 20.24
CA VAL A 527 18.10 21.18 19.10
C VAL A 527 16.74 21.69 19.60
N ALA A 528 16.33 22.85 19.13
CA ALA A 528 15.05 23.47 19.50
C ALA A 528 13.87 22.52 19.32
N LYS A 529 13.03 22.37 20.35
CA LYS A 529 11.84 21.50 20.42
C LYS A 529 12.10 19.98 20.38
N LEU A 530 13.35 19.53 20.35
CA LEU A 530 13.69 18.10 20.42
C LEU A 530 13.82 17.71 21.89
N GLY A 531 12.76 17.16 22.45
CA GLY A 531 12.71 16.73 23.85
C GLY A 531 13.22 15.29 24.06
N PRO A 532 13.31 14.83 25.32
CA PRO A 532 13.81 13.48 25.66
C PRO A 532 13.06 12.35 24.94
N LYS A 533 11.75 12.44 24.78
CA LYS A 533 10.94 11.42 24.08
C LYS A 533 11.30 11.32 22.60
N ALA A 534 11.45 12.45 21.90
CA ALA A 534 11.87 12.46 20.51
C ALA A 534 13.32 11.94 20.37
N PHE A 535 14.20 12.30 21.28
CA PHE A 535 15.57 11.78 21.34
C PHE A 535 15.58 10.25 21.49
N GLU A 536 14.84 9.70 22.44
CA GLU A 536 14.68 8.26 22.62
C GLU A 536 14.25 7.57 21.32
N GLN A 537 13.26 8.13 20.60
CA GLN A 537 12.74 7.53 19.40
C GLN A 537 13.72 7.60 18.20
N CYS A 538 14.50 8.68 18.07
CA CYS A 538 15.31 8.92 16.87
C CYS A 538 16.77 8.54 16.98
N ALA A 539 17.36 8.58 18.18
CA ALA A 539 18.82 8.56 18.37
C ALA A 539 19.50 7.32 17.77
N GLY A 540 18.86 6.15 17.85
CA GLY A 540 19.42 4.92 17.30
C GLY A 540 19.45 4.87 15.76
N PHE A 541 18.61 5.65 15.09
CA PHE A 541 18.52 5.72 13.63
C PHE A 541 19.39 6.82 13.02
N MET A 542 19.91 7.73 13.85
CA MET A 542 20.76 8.84 13.43
C MET A 542 22.21 8.55 13.80
N ARG A 543 23.07 8.35 12.81
CA ARG A 543 24.49 8.02 12.99
C ARG A 543 25.36 9.26 12.84
N ILE A 544 26.54 9.22 13.45
CA ILE A 544 27.57 10.26 13.32
C ILE A 544 28.88 9.58 12.95
N SER A 545 29.28 9.73 11.68
CA SER A 545 30.55 9.23 11.19
C SER A 545 31.70 10.14 11.67
N GLY A 546 32.72 9.58 12.33
CA GLY A 546 33.86 10.33 12.83
C GLY A 546 33.53 11.25 14.01
N GLY A 547 32.52 10.93 14.80
CA GLY A 547 32.16 11.62 16.04
C GLY A 547 33.12 11.32 17.19
N SER A 548 32.87 11.96 18.34
CA SER A 548 33.71 11.78 19.57
C SER A 548 33.46 10.43 20.25
N ASN A 549 32.31 9.81 20.05
CA ASN A 549 31.97 8.48 20.55
C ASN A 549 31.83 7.50 19.35
N PRO A 550 32.70 6.47 19.26
CA PRO A 550 32.64 5.50 18.17
C PRO A 550 31.29 4.75 18.07
N LEU A 551 30.57 4.57 19.18
CA LEU A 551 29.23 3.97 19.19
C LEU A 551 28.20 4.81 18.45
N ASP A 552 28.38 6.13 18.32
CA ASP A 552 27.49 7.01 17.57
C ASP A 552 27.54 6.74 16.05
N ALA A 553 28.57 6.05 15.57
CA ALA A 553 28.65 5.60 14.17
C ALA A 553 27.87 4.31 13.90
N THR A 554 27.36 3.64 14.93
CA THR A 554 26.64 2.37 14.84
C THR A 554 25.12 2.58 14.93
N SER A 555 24.30 1.55 14.73
CA SER A 555 22.87 1.57 15.03
C SER A 555 22.54 1.09 16.46
N VAL A 556 23.55 0.94 17.33
CA VAL A 556 23.34 0.67 18.75
C VAL A 556 22.63 1.87 19.39
N HIS A 557 21.55 1.61 20.11
CA HIS A 557 20.81 2.67 20.78
C HIS A 557 21.59 3.24 21.97
N PRO A 558 21.55 4.55 22.25
CA PRO A 558 22.28 5.15 23.40
C PRO A 558 21.98 4.51 24.75
N GLU A 559 20.77 3.99 24.97
CA GLU A 559 20.40 3.24 26.19
C GLU A 559 21.24 1.96 26.39
N SER A 560 21.79 1.41 25.32
CA SER A 560 22.58 0.16 25.33
C SER A 560 24.09 0.39 25.26
N TYR A 561 24.55 1.64 25.35
CA TYR A 561 26.00 1.94 25.27
C TYR A 561 26.81 1.31 26.39
N ASP A 562 26.27 1.30 27.60
CA ASP A 562 26.94 0.67 28.76
C ASP A 562 27.06 -0.85 28.54
N ILE A 563 26.03 -1.49 28.00
CA ILE A 563 26.04 -2.91 27.67
C ILE A 563 27.07 -3.20 26.56
N ALA A 564 27.09 -2.39 25.50
CA ALA A 564 28.02 -2.53 24.39
C ALA A 564 29.49 -2.35 24.85
N THR A 565 29.75 -1.37 25.72
CA THR A 565 31.08 -1.12 26.28
C THR A 565 31.52 -2.25 27.21
N ALA A 566 30.61 -2.74 28.05
CA ALA A 566 30.88 -3.88 28.93
C ALA A 566 31.16 -5.17 28.15
N LEU A 567 30.38 -5.43 27.07
CA LEU A 567 30.58 -6.53 26.12
C LEU A 567 32.01 -6.49 25.51
N LEU A 568 32.38 -5.34 24.95
CA LEU A 568 33.71 -5.16 24.35
C LEU A 568 34.83 -5.39 25.38
N SER A 569 34.70 -4.81 26.57
CA SER A 569 35.68 -4.99 27.66
C SER A 569 35.77 -6.46 28.10
N HIS A 570 34.66 -7.19 28.17
CA HIS A 570 34.63 -8.61 28.55
C HIS A 570 35.43 -9.48 27.55
N ILE A 571 35.41 -9.11 26.26
CA ILE A 571 36.08 -9.85 25.19
C ILE A 571 37.51 -9.32 24.94
N GLY A 572 37.92 -8.23 25.61
CA GLY A 572 39.27 -7.64 25.50
C GLY A 572 39.41 -6.60 24.40
N TYR A 573 38.29 -5.99 23.97
CA TYR A 573 38.24 -4.89 23.00
C TYR A 573 37.83 -3.57 23.68
N THR A 574 38.01 -2.48 22.96
CA THR A 574 37.56 -1.13 23.34
C THR A 574 36.61 -0.55 22.28
N THR A 575 35.96 0.55 22.60
CA THR A 575 35.12 1.26 21.64
C THR A 575 35.89 1.78 20.42
N ASP A 576 37.19 2.05 20.55
CA ASP A 576 38.04 2.50 19.44
C ASP A 576 38.26 1.39 18.38
N ASP A 577 38.11 0.14 18.78
CA ASP A 577 38.21 -1.01 17.86
C ASP A 577 37.05 -1.08 16.87
N ILE A 578 35.93 -0.38 17.12
CA ILE A 578 34.78 -0.30 16.23
C ILE A 578 35.21 0.29 14.86
N ALA A 579 35.97 1.38 14.88
CA ALA A 579 36.43 2.04 13.65
C ALA A 579 37.55 1.27 12.94
N SER A 580 38.27 0.39 13.63
CA SER A 580 39.44 -0.32 13.09
C SER A 580 39.09 -1.58 12.28
N GLY A 581 37.82 -2.02 12.29
CA GLY A 581 37.37 -3.25 11.65
C GLY A 581 37.83 -4.55 12.30
N ARG A 582 38.36 -4.47 13.56
CA ARG A 582 38.82 -5.64 14.30
C ARG A 582 37.72 -6.52 14.86
N LEU A 583 36.47 -6.05 14.85
CA LEU A 583 35.33 -6.71 15.46
C LEU A 583 34.59 -7.69 14.54
N LYS A 584 35.14 -8.05 13.37
CA LYS A 584 34.47 -8.89 12.34
C LYS A 584 34.01 -10.26 12.81
N ASP A 585 34.64 -10.83 13.87
CA ASP A 585 34.34 -12.16 14.42
C ASP A 585 33.90 -12.06 15.90
N LEU A 586 33.26 -10.96 16.28
CA LEU A 586 32.84 -10.71 17.66
C LEU A 586 31.88 -11.78 18.18
N SER A 587 30.98 -12.26 17.32
CA SER A 587 30.04 -13.36 17.62
C SER A 587 30.73 -14.67 18.01
N LYS A 588 31.85 -14.98 17.37
CA LYS A 588 32.65 -16.18 17.72
C LYS A 588 33.36 -16.00 19.05
N SER A 589 33.82 -14.79 19.35
CA SER A 589 34.51 -14.43 20.56
C SER A 589 33.60 -14.30 21.79
N ALA A 590 32.32 -13.99 21.56
CA ALA A 590 31.32 -13.82 22.61
C ALA A 590 30.91 -15.11 23.34
N GLY A 591 31.23 -16.28 22.79
CA GLY A 591 30.97 -17.58 23.42
C GLY A 591 29.51 -17.87 23.68
N ASN A 592 29.12 -18.21 24.91
CA ASN A 592 27.74 -18.52 25.27
C ASN A 592 26.92 -17.24 25.52
N ILE A 593 26.17 -16.85 24.50
CA ILE A 593 25.36 -15.61 24.49
C ILE A 593 24.36 -15.54 25.66
N LYS A 594 23.76 -16.67 26.05
CA LYS A 594 22.77 -16.69 27.13
C LYS A 594 23.42 -16.34 28.47
N LYS A 595 24.57 -16.96 28.76
CA LYS A 595 25.30 -16.69 29.99
C LYS A 595 25.84 -15.25 30.02
N LEU A 596 26.37 -14.79 28.90
CA LEU A 596 26.88 -13.43 28.76
C LEU A 596 25.77 -12.38 28.90
N ALA A 597 24.59 -12.64 28.39
CA ALA A 597 23.43 -11.75 28.55
C ALA A 597 23.00 -11.64 30.02
N GLU A 598 22.99 -12.75 30.76
CA GLU A 598 22.72 -12.78 32.20
C GLU A 598 23.77 -11.97 32.97
N GLU A 599 25.06 -12.15 32.64
CA GLU A 599 26.17 -11.41 33.27
C GLU A 599 26.13 -9.90 33.00
N LEU A 600 25.71 -9.50 31.79
CA LEU A 600 25.58 -8.10 31.40
C LEU A 600 24.21 -7.48 31.74
N GLY A 601 23.32 -8.23 32.38
CA GLY A 601 21.99 -7.76 32.79
C GLY A 601 21.08 -7.35 31.64
N THR A 602 21.19 -8.03 30.49
CA THR A 602 20.40 -7.72 29.28
C THR A 602 19.72 -8.97 28.72
N GLY A 603 18.80 -8.79 27.77
CA GLY A 603 18.18 -9.90 27.05
C GLY A 603 19.08 -10.47 25.97
N THR A 604 18.87 -11.73 25.63
CA THR A 604 19.67 -12.43 24.60
C THR A 604 19.45 -11.86 23.20
N ILE A 605 18.25 -11.38 22.88
CA ILE A 605 17.92 -10.76 21.59
C ILE A 605 18.67 -9.43 21.46
N THR A 606 18.60 -8.58 22.48
CA THR A 606 19.28 -7.29 22.53
C THR A 606 20.80 -7.47 22.42
N LEU A 607 21.39 -8.41 23.15
CA LEU A 607 22.83 -8.68 23.08
C LEU A 607 23.24 -9.16 21.67
N ASN A 608 22.50 -10.05 21.06
CA ASN A 608 22.75 -10.51 19.68
C ASN A 608 22.68 -9.35 18.66
N ASP A 609 21.72 -8.45 18.82
CA ASP A 609 21.62 -7.28 17.93
C ASP A 609 22.82 -6.34 18.11
N ILE A 610 23.27 -6.10 19.35
CA ILE A 610 24.48 -5.31 19.62
C ILE A 610 25.71 -5.96 18.97
N ILE A 611 25.91 -7.27 19.14
CA ILE A 611 27.04 -8.01 18.55
C ILE A 611 27.05 -7.85 17.02
N LYS A 612 25.90 -8.11 16.36
CA LYS A 612 25.79 -8.00 14.91
C LYS A 612 26.09 -6.59 14.40
N GLU A 613 25.66 -5.58 15.14
CA GLU A 613 25.87 -4.18 14.78
C GLU A 613 27.34 -3.78 14.96
N LEU A 614 28.02 -4.28 16.01
CA LEU A 614 29.44 -4.03 16.24
C LEU A 614 30.34 -4.78 15.26
N GLU A 615 29.94 -5.96 14.77
CA GLU A 615 30.69 -6.70 13.74
C GLU A 615 30.73 -5.98 12.40
N LYS A 616 29.64 -5.28 12.05
CA LYS A 616 29.48 -4.54 10.81
C LYS A 616 28.87 -3.16 11.11
N PRO A 617 29.63 -2.26 11.72
CA PRO A 617 29.12 -0.94 12.08
C PRO A 617 28.70 -0.18 10.83
N ALA A 618 27.58 0.55 10.92
CA ALA A 618 27.01 1.34 9.84
C ALA A 618 26.70 0.56 8.54
N ARG A 619 26.45 -0.74 8.64
CA ARG A 619 26.03 -1.55 7.48
C ARG A 619 24.81 -0.94 6.80
N ASP A 620 24.93 -0.69 5.52
CA ASP A 620 23.78 -0.37 4.68
C ASP A 620 23.11 -1.67 4.22
N PRO A 621 21.85 -1.93 4.58
CA PRO A 621 21.15 -3.15 4.15
C PRO A 621 20.98 -3.24 2.64
N ARG A 622 21.14 -2.12 1.92
CA ARG A 622 21.05 -2.06 0.46
C ARG A 622 22.28 -2.65 -0.25
N ASP A 623 23.41 -2.77 0.43
CA ASP A 623 24.65 -3.33 -0.16
C ASP A 623 24.51 -4.81 -0.56
N GLU A 624 23.54 -5.53 0.02
CA GLU A 624 23.26 -6.93 -0.26
C GLU A 624 22.22 -7.11 -1.39
N MET A 625 21.62 -6.01 -1.87
CA MET A 625 20.65 -6.03 -2.95
C MET A 625 21.36 -6.06 -4.32
N PRO A 626 20.69 -6.60 -5.38
CA PRO A 626 21.24 -6.58 -6.73
C PRO A 626 21.51 -5.16 -7.21
N LYS A 627 22.74 -4.91 -7.69
CA LYS A 627 23.10 -3.59 -8.25
C LYS A 627 22.46 -3.39 -9.61
N PRO A 628 22.10 -2.14 -9.99
CA PRO A 628 21.58 -1.84 -11.32
C PRO A 628 22.54 -2.32 -12.42
N ILE A 629 21.98 -2.76 -13.55
CA ILE A 629 22.78 -3.18 -14.72
C ILE A 629 23.29 -1.93 -15.42
N LEU A 630 24.60 -1.75 -15.43
CA LEU A 630 25.26 -0.69 -16.20
C LEU A 630 25.51 -1.18 -17.62
N ARG A 631 25.20 -0.36 -18.61
CA ARG A 631 25.23 -0.71 -20.04
C ARG A 631 26.33 0.02 -20.78
N GLY A 632 26.87 -0.62 -21.80
CA GLY A 632 27.79 -0.02 -22.78
C GLY A 632 27.25 -0.09 -24.21
N ASP A 633 26.12 -0.77 -24.47
CA ASP A 633 25.53 -1.02 -25.78
C ASP A 633 24.00 -1.04 -25.72
N VAL A 634 23.33 -0.99 -26.87
CA VAL A 634 21.86 -1.04 -26.99
C VAL A 634 21.44 -2.24 -27.81
N LEU A 635 20.43 -2.99 -27.29
CA LEU A 635 19.72 -4.01 -28.03
C LEU A 635 18.40 -3.44 -28.58
N GLU A 636 18.06 -3.75 -29.81
CA GLU A 636 16.77 -3.43 -30.40
C GLU A 636 15.84 -4.66 -30.41
N MET A 637 14.53 -4.39 -30.44
CA MET A 637 13.53 -5.48 -30.44
C MET A 637 13.65 -6.40 -31.66
N LYS A 638 14.17 -5.87 -32.79
CA LYS A 638 14.45 -6.65 -33.99
C LYS A 638 15.63 -7.61 -33.85
N ASP A 639 16.52 -7.37 -32.87
CA ASP A 639 17.71 -8.18 -32.61
C ASP A 639 17.37 -9.39 -31.70
N LEU A 640 16.17 -9.39 -31.13
CA LEU A 640 15.69 -10.49 -30.31
C LEU A 640 15.27 -11.68 -31.17
N THR A 641 15.60 -12.87 -30.72
CA THR A 641 15.12 -14.14 -31.30
C THR A 641 14.49 -15.01 -30.22
N GLU A 642 13.46 -15.79 -30.60
CA GLU A 642 12.87 -16.75 -29.68
C GLU A 642 13.95 -17.75 -29.22
N GLY A 643 13.94 -18.08 -27.94
CA GLY A 643 14.94 -18.91 -27.31
C GLY A 643 16.13 -18.16 -26.72
N MET A 644 16.31 -16.86 -27.03
CA MET A 644 17.40 -16.04 -26.50
C MET A 644 17.27 -15.88 -24.96
N ILE A 645 18.38 -16.14 -24.25
CA ILE A 645 18.44 -15.97 -22.80
C ILE A 645 19.16 -14.65 -22.49
N LEU A 646 18.49 -13.79 -21.73
CA LEU A 646 18.97 -12.46 -21.37
C LEU A 646 18.90 -12.25 -19.88
N LYS A 647 19.74 -11.36 -19.36
CA LYS A 647 19.56 -10.80 -18.02
C LYS A 647 18.68 -9.55 -18.12
N GLY A 648 17.69 -9.46 -17.24
CA GLY A 648 16.82 -8.29 -17.17
C GLY A 648 16.58 -7.85 -15.74
N THR A 649 16.12 -6.62 -15.60
CA THR A 649 15.72 -6.05 -14.31
C THR A 649 14.21 -6.01 -14.21
N VAL A 650 13.64 -6.53 -13.16
CA VAL A 650 12.19 -6.47 -12.88
C VAL A 650 11.80 -5.01 -12.63
N ARG A 651 10.95 -4.46 -13.49
CA ARG A 651 10.49 -3.07 -13.41
C ARG A 651 9.21 -2.91 -12.62
N ASN A 652 8.32 -3.88 -12.75
CA ASN A 652 7.02 -3.86 -12.08
C ASN A 652 6.51 -5.28 -11.88
N VAL A 653 5.84 -5.52 -10.76
CA VAL A 653 5.18 -6.79 -10.44
C VAL A 653 3.70 -6.51 -10.27
N ILE A 654 2.88 -7.30 -10.97
CA ILE A 654 1.42 -7.20 -10.97
C ILE A 654 0.83 -8.59 -10.73
N ASP A 655 -0.46 -8.68 -10.43
CA ASP A 655 -1.14 -9.94 -10.04
C ASP A 655 -0.97 -11.09 -11.04
N PHE A 656 -0.82 -10.79 -12.33
CA PHE A 656 -0.72 -11.80 -13.38
C PHE A 656 0.70 -12.00 -13.95
N GLY A 657 1.71 -11.33 -13.41
CA GLY A 657 3.09 -11.48 -13.86
C GLY A 657 4.03 -10.35 -13.46
N ALA A 658 5.18 -10.31 -14.10
CA ALA A 658 6.18 -9.27 -13.91
C ALA A 658 6.65 -8.68 -15.25
N PHE A 659 6.85 -7.38 -15.28
CA PHE A 659 7.48 -6.69 -16.38
C PHE A 659 8.99 -6.61 -16.15
N VAL A 660 9.76 -7.07 -17.13
CA VAL A 660 11.22 -7.18 -17.05
C VAL A 660 11.86 -6.38 -18.18
N ASP A 661 12.70 -5.43 -17.82
CA ASP A 661 13.56 -4.70 -18.75
C ASP A 661 14.77 -5.57 -19.12
N ILE A 662 14.79 -6.06 -20.35
CA ILE A 662 15.87 -6.90 -20.90
C ILE A 662 16.87 -6.12 -21.76
N GLY A 663 16.83 -4.80 -21.70
CA GLY A 663 17.74 -3.96 -22.49
C GLY A 663 17.20 -3.50 -23.84
N VAL A 664 15.98 -3.90 -24.18
CA VAL A 664 15.23 -3.37 -25.31
C VAL A 664 14.17 -2.38 -24.80
N HIS A 665 13.67 -1.50 -25.67
CA HIS A 665 12.79 -0.40 -25.28
C HIS A 665 11.41 -0.77 -24.77
N GLN A 666 11.05 -2.03 -24.83
CA GLN A 666 9.79 -2.56 -24.38
C GLN A 666 10.05 -3.57 -23.29
N ASP A 667 9.50 -3.33 -22.12
CA ASP A 667 9.54 -4.33 -21.06
C ASP A 667 8.86 -5.62 -21.55
N GLY A 668 9.51 -6.74 -21.34
CA GLY A 668 8.93 -8.05 -21.60
C GLY A 668 8.06 -8.48 -20.43
N LEU A 669 6.95 -9.14 -20.74
CA LEU A 669 6.08 -9.73 -19.72
C LEU A 669 6.46 -11.17 -19.45
N VAL A 670 6.82 -11.48 -18.21
CA VAL A 670 6.82 -12.84 -17.67
C VAL A 670 5.47 -13.08 -17.01
N HIS A 671 4.59 -13.82 -17.68
CA HIS A 671 3.30 -14.18 -17.11
C HIS A 671 3.47 -15.09 -15.89
N ILE A 672 2.55 -15.06 -14.92
CA ILE A 672 2.64 -15.87 -13.70
C ILE A 672 2.85 -17.37 -13.97
N SER A 673 2.27 -17.90 -15.07
CA SER A 673 2.48 -19.27 -15.51
C SER A 673 3.91 -19.56 -15.98
N GLU A 674 4.69 -18.54 -16.33
CA GLU A 674 6.05 -18.63 -16.88
C GLU A 674 7.15 -18.27 -15.88
N MET A 675 6.77 -17.95 -14.62
CA MET A 675 7.72 -17.50 -13.59
C MET A 675 8.40 -18.64 -12.83
N SER A 676 7.75 -19.80 -12.72
CA SER A 676 8.28 -20.94 -11.97
C SER A 676 7.71 -22.25 -12.52
N ASP A 677 8.49 -23.32 -12.39
CA ASP A 677 8.03 -24.70 -12.68
C ASP A 677 7.04 -25.23 -11.64
N LYS A 678 7.02 -24.59 -10.44
CA LYS A 678 6.06 -24.89 -9.37
C LYS A 678 4.90 -23.92 -9.43
N PHE A 679 3.72 -24.40 -8.99
CA PHE A 679 2.57 -23.52 -8.83
C PHE A 679 2.86 -22.41 -7.81
N ILE A 680 2.65 -21.16 -8.22
CA ILE A 680 2.78 -19.97 -7.36
C ILE A 680 1.43 -19.27 -7.27
N LYS A 681 1.14 -18.70 -6.12
CA LYS A 681 -0.13 -17.96 -5.91
C LYS A 681 -0.03 -16.52 -6.38
N HIS A 682 1.13 -15.92 -6.18
CA HIS A 682 1.37 -14.53 -6.52
C HIS A 682 2.77 -14.34 -7.12
N PRO A 683 2.96 -13.45 -8.11
CA PRO A 683 4.27 -13.16 -8.69
C PRO A 683 5.33 -12.70 -7.70
N LEU A 684 4.94 -11.98 -6.64
CA LEU A 684 5.85 -11.57 -5.54
C LEU A 684 6.44 -12.75 -4.73
N ASP A 685 5.88 -13.94 -4.86
CA ASP A 685 6.45 -15.16 -4.25
C ASP A 685 7.76 -15.57 -4.94
N VAL A 686 8.04 -15.04 -6.14
CA VAL A 686 9.18 -15.44 -6.99
C VAL A 686 10.11 -14.27 -7.27
N VAL A 687 9.58 -13.08 -7.58
CA VAL A 687 10.37 -11.90 -7.96
C VAL A 687 9.85 -10.63 -7.29
N SER A 688 10.77 -9.68 -7.12
CA SER A 688 10.49 -8.35 -6.60
C SER A 688 10.99 -7.28 -7.58
N VAL A 689 10.44 -6.07 -7.51
CA VAL A 689 10.91 -4.93 -8.33
C VAL A 689 12.37 -4.65 -8.02
N GLY A 690 13.18 -4.51 -9.07
CA GLY A 690 14.62 -4.31 -8.98
C GLY A 690 15.44 -5.61 -9.02
N ASP A 691 14.82 -6.79 -8.93
CA ASP A 691 15.54 -8.06 -9.07
C ASP A 691 16.15 -8.19 -10.47
N ILE A 692 17.36 -8.75 -10.51
CA ILE A 692 18.00 -9.14 -11.74
C ILE A 692 17.71 -10.62 -11.98
N VAL A 693 16.96 -10.88 -13.04
CA VAL A 693 16.51 -12.22 -13.40
C VAL A 693 17.06 -12.66 -14.77
N GLN A 694 17.29 -13.94 -14.93
CA GLN A 694 17.49 -14.50 -16.26
C GLN A 694 16.13 -14.83 -16.86
N VAL A 695 15.93 -14.44 -18.11
CA VAL A 695 14.68 -14.67 -18.84
C VAL A 695 14.96 -15.17 -20.25
N LYS A 696 14.12 -16.04 -20.72
CA LYS A 696 14.14 -16.56 -22.08
C LYS A 696 13.03 -15.92 -22.89
N VAL A 697 13.35 -15.41 -24.06
CA VAL A 697 12.36 -14.88 -25.01
C VAL A 697 11.55 -16.05 -25.57
N ILE A 698 10.23 -16.02 -25.37
CA ILE A 698 9.31 -17.09 -25.84
C ILE A 698 8.34 -16.60 -26.91
N GLY A 699 8.27 -15.28 -27.16
CA GLY A 699 7.47 -14.73 -28.24
C GLY A 699 7.73 -13.25 -28.43
N ILE A 700 7.69 -12.78 -29.68
CA ILE A 700 7.92 -11.39 -30.07
C ILE A 700 6.82 -10.98 -31.05
N ASP A 701 6.05 -9.98 -30.68
CA ASP A 701 5.05 -9.32 -31.55
C ASP A 701 5.54 -7.90 -31.87
N LEU A 702 6.20 -7.76 -33.00
CA LEU A 702 6.75 -6.47 -33.45
C LEU A 702 5.66 -5.44 -33.77
N ALA A 703 4.49 -5.90 -34.24
CA ALA A 703 3.37 -5.03 -34.61
C ALA A 703 2.70 -4.41 -33.36
N LYS A 704 2.51 -5.23 -32.33
CA LYS A 704 1.91 -4.80 -31.04
C LYS A 704 2.95 -4.37 -30.03
N LYS A 705 4.23 -4.41 -30.37
CA LYS A 705 5.36 -4.10 -29.47
C LYS A 705 5.29 -4.88 -28.16
N ARG A 706 5.06 -6.19 -28.24
CA ARG A 706 4.96 -7.09 -27.06
C ARG A 706 6.06 -8.13 -27.10
N ILE A 707 6.68 -8.34 -25.94
CA ILE A 707 7.69 -9.37 -25.72
C ILE A 707 7.19 -10.29 -24.62
N GLN A 708 7.15 -11.56 -24.90
CA GLN A 708 6.80 -12.60 -23.93
C GLN A 708 8.07 -13.29 -23.45
N LEU A 709 8.20 -13.40 -22.15
CA LEU A 709 9.37 -13.93 -21.48
C LEU A 709 8.98 -15.12 -20.57
N SER A 710 9.92 -16.02 -20.37
CA SER A 710 9.79 -17.13 -19.42
C SER A 710 11.03 -17.22 -18.55
N MET A 711 10.82 -17.55 -17.28
CA MET A 711 11.88 -17.89 -16.32
C MET A 711 12.00 -19.41 -16.12
N LYS A 712 11.24 -20.20 -16.87
CA LYS A 712 11.25 -21.67 -16.77
C LYS A 712 12.37 -22.29 -17.58
N GLY A 713 13.00 -23.29 -17.00
CA GLY A 713 14.01 -24.10 -17.69
C GLY A 713 15.29 -23.35 -18.05
N ILE A 714 15.66 -22.33 -17.25
CA ILE A 714 16.88 -21.54 -17.45
C ILE A 714 17.89 -21.91 -16.37
#